data_2f54569ce0bfa0fd9a9ee7869a1d5b64
#
_entry.id   2f54569ce0bfa0fd9a9ee7869a1d5b64
#
_cell.length_a   1.000
_cell.length_b   1.000
_cell.length_c   1.000
_cell.angle_alpha   90.00
_cell.angle_beta   90.00
_cell.angle_gamma   90.00
#
_symmetry.space_group_name_H-M   'P 1'
#
loop_
_entity.id
_entity.type
_entity.pdbx_description
1 polymer ?
#
loop_
_entity_poly.entity_id
_entity_poly.type
_entity_poly.pdbx_seq_one_letter_code
_entity_poly.pdbx_strand_id
1 'polypeptide(L)'
;MNKQKLGQFIFISCLLLVSCVGFAQNLTIQGSLKDSIANRALNSATVSLVYAKDSSLVSFSRTNEAGAFNFKNVAPGNYLISVSYVGYVPKWVPVITGTEKTVEMGLIYMNDVNTMSTVTVTARRPPVVINGDSVEFNSENFKTAPNAVVEDLLKKMPGMEVDKSGGITVNGKKVTKVFVNGKEFFTGDPVMATKNLPADAVDKIQVYDRKSDQAMFTGIDDGSEETAINLKLKKDRNKSTFGKLNGGAGTPSVFDLQGNVNVINNDEQLSAIGGANNTNRQNFSNRNIINFSGGGGGRPGAGGGVTVNFSGGSGETDANAQGIAETFSIGGNYSNIFNDKKTEFNANLSISDVERNNISSSFTQNLTPGNAFNRISNANSIAGNKQQNFGSTIDHKVNDNFSFRFTPSLGFQQTTNYSEDSTQTYLTNGNLLNSNTTVSSSASDAVNAASTLLLRKKFAKKGRTISSTITQSFNRSNSTGNQFTEQLSYINNKLSNDSILDQQNTRKGENSSYSANLIYTEPLGKKSLLEFNTYLSKSIGSSSRRIFDRNNATDNYDLLNTRLTNEFNSEYTYSGGGMSYRSNQKKYNFSTGFSLQKAVLDGENISAKTKLSQSFQDILPNATFRYNFSQTKNLNVDYRTSTNQPSITQLQPVLDQSNINRQSIGNPDLKRSYVHNLNIRFFSSKILAGKSFFSTLNASTTNNSIVNYDSVLPNRTILTRPVNVDGAYRINGSVNYGFGIKKLKSRLSFGLNAGLNNNISYANGLLNTIVTKSTGPSMSYAYIVDDVIDINLTARYSFSQTSNEVNPTLNTNFLTKVFGADMTNYLPLNIVLNQSFNYAINTGRAEGFNTAIPIWNASFSKFFLKNKRAEIKMSAFDLLNKNIGINRNVSQNQIVDRSYNVISQYFMLTFTYSLQKSGLGGGARPGGMIIRM
;
A
#
# COMPACT_ATOMS: atom_id res chain seq x y z
N MET A 1 -41.51 0.87 13.76
CA MET A 1 -41.13 0.21 15.03
C MET A 1 -40.67 1.29 16.00
N ASN A 2 -41.32 1.46 17.12
CA ASN A 2 -41.16 2.58 18.04
C ASN A 2 -39.73 2.63 18.64
N LYS A 3 -39.05 3.81 18.64
CA LYS A 3 -37.70 4.04 19.19
C LYS A 3 -37.49 3.50 20.60
N GLN A 4 -38.54 3.41 21.41
CA GLN A 4 -38.51 2.79 22.74
C GLN A 4 -38.32 1.27 22.75
N LYS A 5 -38.90 0.55 21.79
CA LYS A 5 -38.72 -0.93 21.69
C LYS A 5 -37.35 -1.34 21.17
N LEU A 6 -36.71 -0.50 20.34
CA LEU A 6 -35.34 -0.74 19.87
C LEU A 6 -34.32 -0.53 20.99
N GLY A 7 -34.53 0.51 21.84
CA GLY A 7 -33.70 0.75 23.02
C GLY A 7 -33.78 -0.38 24.07
N GLN A 8 -34.96 -0.93 24.28
CA GLN A 8 -35.18 -2.06 25.18
C GLN A 8 -34.54 -3.36 24.62
N PHE A 9 -34.59 -3.58 23.32
CA PHE A 9 -33.98 -4.76 22.69
C PHE A 9 -32.44 -4.70 22.76
N ILE A 10 -31.84 -3.50 22.57
CA ILE A 10 -30.41 -3.26 22.72
C ILE A 10 -29.97 -3.39 24.18
N PHE A 11 -30.78 -2.91 25.13
CA PHE A 11 -30.49 -3.01 26.56
C PHE A 11 -30.58 -4.46 27.07
N ILE A 12 -31.57 -5.24 26.62
CA ILE A 12 -31.72 -6.66 26.93
C ILE A 12 -30.61 -7.49 26.27
N SER A 13 -30.20 -7.15 25.04
CA SER A 13 -29.08 -7.80 24.36
C SER A 13 -27.72 -7.50 25.05
N CYS A 14 -27.53 -6.29 25.59
CA CYS A 14 -26.37 -5.96 26.41
C CYS A 14 -26.40 -6.63 27.79
N LEU A 15 -27.58 -6.82 28.40
CA LEU A 15 -27.72 -7.51 29.69
C LEU A 15 -27.46 -9.02 29.56
N LEU A 16 -27.84 -9.64 28.43
CA LEU A 16 -27.55 -11.06 28.15
C LEU A 16 -26.06 -11.30 27.84
N LEU A 17 -25.30 -10.29 27.41
CA LEU A 17 -23.86 -10.35 27.21
C LEU A 17 -23.05 -10.24 28.53
N VAL A 18 -23.64 -9.67 29.57
CA VAL A 18 -22.98 -9.47 30.88
C VAL A 18 -23.15 -10.69 31.81
N SER A 19 -24.11 -11.58 31.56
CA SER A 19 -24.40 -12.73 32.41
C SER A 19 -23.53 -13.99 32.18
N CYS A 20 -22.54 -13.92 31.28
CA CYS A 20 -21.58 -15.03 31.05
C CYS A 20 -20.18 -14.79 31.61
N VAL A 21 -20.04 -14.02 32.69
CA VAL A 21 -18.76 -13.98 33.42
C VAL A 21 -18.71 -15.16 34.41
N GLY A 22 -18.59 -16.34 33.85
CA GLY A 22 -18.17 -17.51 34.62
C GLY A 22 -16.73 -17.29 35.09
N PHE A 23 -16.48 -17.28 36.39
CA PHE A 23 -15.13 -17.27 36.97
C PHE A 23 -14.38 -18.51 36.48
N ALA A 24 -13.66 -18.43 35.40
CA ALA A 24 -12.72 -19.46 35.02
C ALA A 24 -11.49 -19.33 35.89
N GLN A 25 -11.17 -20.37 36.60
CA GLN A 25 -9.91 -20.50 37.35
C GLN A 25 -8.76 -20.44 36.34
N ASN A 26 -8.13 -19.29 36.25
CA ASN A 26 -6.92 -19.10 35.44
C ASN A 26 -5.73 -19.58 36.25
N LEU A 27 -5.00 -20.56 35.72
CA LEU A 27 -3.80 -21.08 36.34
C LEU A 27 -2.53 -20.43 35.74
N THR A 28 -1.45 -20.54 36.50
CA THR A 28 -0.11 -20.12 36.07
C THR A 28 0.75 -21.37 35.87
N ILE A 29 1.49 -21.47 34.78
CA ILE A 29 2.51 -22.51 34.56
C ILE A 29 3.86 -21.83 34.61
N GLN A 30 4.77 -22.26 35.48
CA GLN A 30 6.08 -21.65 35.60
C GLN A 30 7.18 -22.72 35.80
N GLY A 31 8.41 -22.33 35.46
CA GLY A 31 9.59 -23.21 35.58
C GLY A 31 10.86 -22.45 35.18
N SER A 32 11.98 -23.14 35.16
CA SER A 32 13.26 -22.56 34.76
C SER A 32 14.05 -23.47 33.83
N LEU A 33 14.93 -22.91 33.03
CA LEU A 33 15.77 -23.58 32.07
C LEU A 33 17.23 -23.45 32.43
N LYS A 34 17.95 -24.57 32.35
CA LYS A 34 19.40 -24.63 32.54
C LYS A 34 20.07 -25.49 31.48
N ASP A 35 21.32 -25.18 31.23
CA ASP A 35 22.25 -26.02 30.48
C ASP A 35 22.50 -27.33 31.26
N SER A 36 22.42 -28.49 30.62
CA SER A 36 22.57 -29.79 31.27
C SER A 36 24.00 -30.09 31.67
N ILE A 37 25.03 -29.50 31.06
CA ILE A 37 26.45 -29.71 31.33
C ILE A 37 27.00 -28.57 32.18
N ALA A 38 26.82 -27.33 31.72
CA ALA A 38 27.37 -26.15 32.38
C ALA A 38 26.54 -25.67 33.60
N ASN A 39 25.35 -26.25 33.86
CA ASN A 39 24.40 -25.92 34.92
C ASN A 39 24.07 -24.40 35.02
N ARG A 40 24.29 -23.63 33.95
CA ARG A 40 24.03 -22.19 33.86
C ARG A 40 22.59 -21.93 33.39
N ALA A 41 22.00 -20.86 33.87
CA ALA A 41 20.67 -20.42 33.46
C ALA A 41 20.68 -20.02 31.97
N LEU A 42 19.65 -20.41 31.21
CA LEU A 42 19.49 -20.07 29.80
C LEU A 42 18.59 -18.82 29.69
N ASN A 43 19.23 -17.66 29.61
CA ASN A 43 18.56 -16.37 29.42
C ASN A 43 18.08 -16.21 28.00
N SER A 44 16.87 -15.67 27.83
CA SER A 44 16.27 -15.36 26.50
C SER A 44 15.93 -16.60 25.66
N ALA A 45 15.83 -17.79 26.23
CA ALA A 45 15.31 -18.97 25.56
C ALA A 45 13.80 -18.80 25.26
N THR A 46 13.36 -19.32 24.16
CA THR A 46 11.94 -19.29 23.78
C THR A 46 11.23 -20.52 24.31
N VAL A 47 10.17 -20.30 25.12
CA VAL A 47 9.33 -21.35 25.69
C VAL A 47 7.91 -21.17 25.16
N SER A 48 7.40 -22.14 24.39
CA SER A 48 6.07 -22.12 23.79
C SER A 48 5.15 -23.13 24.47
N LEU A 49 3.95 -22.71 24.85
CA LEU A 49 2.89 -23.59 25.34
C LEU A 49 1.92 -23.88 24.17
N VAL A 50 1.74 -25.17 23.88
CA VAL A 50 0.88 -25.61 22.77
C VAL A 50 -0.12 -26.68 23.26
N TYR A 51 -1.24 -26.82 22.57
CA TYR A 51 -2.17 -27.91 22.86
C TYR A 51 -1.54 -29.29 22.54
N ALA A 52 -1.68 -30.26 23.44
CA ALA A 52 -1.13 -31.61 23.25
C ALA A 52 -1.78 -32.32 22.04
N LYS A 53 -3.05 -32.02 21.71
CA LYS A 53 -3.82 -32.68 20.67
C LYS A 53 -3.30 -32.40 19.26
N ASP A 54 -2.94 -31.14 18.95
CA ASP A 54 -2.66 -30.67 17.60
C ASP A 54 -1.45 -29.75 17.48
N SER A 55 -0.74 -29.49 18.60
CA SER A 55 0.41 -28.60 18.72
C SER A 55 0.15 -27.15 18.33
N SER A 56 -1.13 -26.72 18.29
CA SER A 56 -1.46 -25.31 18.06
C SER A 56 -0.99 -24.45 19.23
N LEU A 57 -0.48 -23.24 18.92
CA LEU A 57 0.11 -22.34 19.89
C LEU A 57 -0.95 -21.77 20.85
N VAL A 58 -0.74 -21.93 22.16
CA VAL A 58 -1.55 -21.34 23.23
C VAL A 58 -0.91 -20.06 23.75
N SER A 59 0.39 -20.12 24.04
CA SER A 59 1.18 -19.01 24.58
C SER A 59 2.67 -19.28 24.39
N PHE A 60 3.51 -18.23 24.43
CA PHE A 60 4.95 -18.41 24.55
C PHE A 60 5.54 -17.41 25.56
N SER A 61 6.70 -17.70 26.13
CA SER A 61 7.43 -16.87 27.08
C SER A 61 8.92 -16.88 26.74
N ARG A 62 9.65 -15.85 27.12
CA ARG A 62 11.12 -15.86 27.13
C ARG A 62 11.60 -16.00 28.54
N THR A 63 12.66 -16.78 28.72
CA THR A 63 13.30 -16.87 30.01
C THR A 63 14.02 -15.56 30.37
N ASN A 64 14.00 -15.23 31.66
CA ASN A 64 14.73 -14.10 32.24
C ASN A 64 16.22 -14.44 32.49
N GLU A 65 16.96 -13.57 33.15
CA GLU A 65 18.39 -13.78 33.47
C GLU A 65 18.64 -15.01 34.35
N ALA A 66 17.67 -15.39 35.20
CA ALA A 66 17.70 -16.61 36.02
C ALA A 66 17.22 -17.87 35.27
N GLY A 67 16.92 -17.76 33.96
CA GLY A 67 16.37 -18.87 33.18
C GLY A 67 14.90 -19.16 33.47
N ALA A 68 14.20 -18.35 34.25
CA ALA A 68 12.81 -18.58 34.63
C ALA A 68 11.83 -18.10 33.53
N PHE A 69 10.74 -18.88 33.34
CA PHE A 69 9.61 -18.55 32.49
C PHE A 69 8.29 -18.73 33.25
N ASN A 70 7.27 -18.03 32.80
CA ASN A 70 5.91 -18.22 33.29
C ASN A 70 4.84 -17.96 32.20
N PHE A 71 3.75 -18.71 32.27
CA PHE A 71 2.55 -18.55 31.50
C PHE A 71 1.38 -18.23 32.44
N LYS A 72 0.84 -17.03 32.40
CA LYS A 72 -0.29 -16.61 33.22
C LYS A 72 -1.60 -16.79 32.46
N ASN A 73 -2.69 -16.97 33.20
CA ASN A 73 -4.03 -17.08 32.66
C ASN A 73 -4.22 -18.26 31.67
N VAL A 74 -3.64 -19.41 31.97
CA VAL A 74 -3.82 -20.64 31.20
C VAL A 74 -5.11 -21.34 31.65
N ALA A 75 -5.93 -21.82 30.74
CA ALA A 75 -7.11 -22.63 31.08
C ALA A 75 -6.69 -24.05 31.50
N PRO A 76 -7.45 -24.77 32.33
CA PRO A 76 -7.20 -26.20 32.56
C PRO A 76 -7.22 -27.02 31.27
N GLY A 77 -6.27 -27.94 31.09
CA GLY A 77 -6.20 -28.76 29.85
C GLY A 77 -4.86 -29.53 29.73
N ASN A 78 -4.70 -30.23 28.60
CA ASN A 78 -3.48 -30.98 28.29
C ASN A 78 -2.63 -30.15 27.29
N TYR A 79 -1.40 -29.86 27.67
CA TYR A 79 -0.48 -29.03 26.94
C TYR A 79 0.88 -29.70 26.72
N LEU A 80 1.66 -29.17 25.77
CA LEU A 80 3.07 -29.44 25.64
C LEU A 80 3.83 -28.10 25.77
N ILE A 81 4.90 -28.07 26.52
CA ILE A 81 5.87 -26.98 26.53
C ILE A 81 6.98 -27.34 25.54
N SER A 82 7.13 -26.50 24.54
CA SER A 82 8.25 -26.56 23.60
C SER A 82 9.29 -25.52 23.97
N VAL A 83 10.50 -25.96 24.19
CA VAL A 83 11.65 -25.11 24.54
C VAL A 83 12.62 -25.06 23.37
N SER A 84 13.01 -23.84 22.95
CA SER A 84 14.01 -23.64 21.92
C SER A 84 15.03 -22.56 22.32
N TYR A 85 16.32 -22.89 22.13
CA TYR A 85 17.44 -21.98 22.38
C TYR A 85 18.53 -22.19 21.34
N VAL A 86 19.19 -21.11 20.91
CA VAL A 86 20.24 -21.20 19.89
C VAL A 86 21.41 -22.04 20.40
N GLY A 87 21.81 -23.07 19.63
CA GLY A 87 22.87 -23.98 19.99
C GLY A 87 22.43 -25.19 20.87
N TYR A 88 21.13 -25.35 21.17
CA TYR A 88 20.58 -26.42 21.97
C TYR A 88 19.55 -27.25 21.22
N VAL A 89 19.45 -28.54 21.59
CA VAL A 89 18.43 -29.45 21.05
C VAL A 89 17.04 -29.00 21.58
N PRO A 90 16.04 -28.72 20.73
CA PRO A 90 14.69 -28.37 21.19
C PRO A 90 14.08 -29.48 22.06
N LYS A 91 13.45 -29.11 23.19
CA LYS A 91 12.86 -30.05 24.14
C LYS A 91 11.36 -29.85 24.24
N TRP A 92 10.61 -30.96 24.31
CA TRP A 92 9.18 -30.99 24.50
C TRP A 92 8.85 -31.65 25.85
N VAL A 93 8.03 -30.95 26.66
CA VAL A 93 7.66 -31.42 28.00
C VAL A 93 6.14 -31.42 28.12
N PRO A 94 5.49 -32.57 28.41
CA PRO A 94 4.05 -32.62 28.58
C PRO A 94 3.64 -31.89 29.87
N VAL A 95 2.50 -31.23 29.84
CA VAL A 95 1.88 -30.52 30.96
C VAL A 95 0.42 -30.90 31.05
N ILE A 96 0.02 -31.54 32.12
CA ILE A 96 -1.38 -31.83 32.45
C ILE A 96 -1.76 -30.87 33.59
N THR A 97 -2.74 -30.00 33.34
CA THR A 97 -3.17 -29.05 34.36
C THR A 97 -4.43 -29.58 35.06
N GLY A 98 -4.39 -29.65 36.39
CA GLY A 98 -5.51 -30.01 37.24
C GLY A 98 -6.29 -28.79 37.77
N THR A 99 -6.72 -28.87 39.01
CA THR A 99 -7.45 -27.80 39.73
C THR A 99 -6.55 -26.80 40.45
N GLU A 100 -5.22 -26.99 40.37
CA GLU A 100 -4.23 -26.15 41.07
C GLU A 100 -4.11 -24.77 40.38
N LYS A 101 -3.92 -23.73 41.21
CA LYS A 101 -3.71 -22.35 40.68
C LYS A 101 -2.36 -22.13 40.01
N THR A 102 -1.35 -22.94 40.34
CA THR A 102 0.00 -22.86 39.81
C THR A 102 0.53 -24.24 39.52
N VAL A 103 1.03 -24.47 38.33
CA VAL A 103 1.72 -25.69 37.93
C VAL A 103 3.22 -25.38 37.86
N GLU A 104 3.98 -25.98 38.77
CA GLU A 104 5.44 -25.87 38.79
C GLU A 104 6.06 -26.97 37.92
N MET A 105 6.73 -26.52 36.84
CA MET A 105 7.47 -27.42 35.94
C MET A 105 8.87 -27.77 36.44
N GLY A 106 9.28 -27.09 37.52
CA GLY A 106 10.62 -27.26 38.08
C GLY A 106 11.72 -26.82 37.10
N LEU A 107 12.84 -27.50 37.17
CA LEU A 107 14.02 -27.23 36.39
C LEU A 107 14.05 -28.11 35.12
N ILE A 108 14.07 -27.47 33.96
CA ILE A 108 14.17 -28.15 32.67
C ILE A 108 15.60 -27.99 32.14
N TYR A 109 16.32 -29.11 31.95
CA TYR A 109 17.65 -29.10 31.38
C TYR A 109 17.61 -29.21 29.86
N MET A 110 18.44 -28.39 29.19
CA MET A 110 18.61 -28.36 27.74
C MET A 110 20.01 -28.91 27.40
N ASN A 111 20.08 -29.77 26.37
CA ASN A 111 21.32 -30.33 25.87
C ASN A 111 21.89 -29.49 24.71
N ASP A 112 23.20 -29.22 24.75
CA ASP A 112 23.94 -28.62 23.66
C ASP A 112 23.94 -29.54 22.40
N VAL A 113 23.89 -28.97 21.21
CA VAL A 113 23.91 -29.70 19.93
C VAL A 113 25.20 -30.51 19.75
N ASN A 114 26.29 -30.15 20.42
CA ASN A 114 27.58 -30.82 20.30
C ASN A 114 27.70 -32.16 21.09
N THR A 115 26.72 -32.53 21.91
CA THR A 115 26.70 -33.87 22.55
C THR A 115 26.09 -34.89 21.58
N MET A 116 26.93 -35.56 20.81
CA MET A 116 26.53 -36.66 19.92
C MET A 116 25.96 -37.83 20.75
N SER A 117 24.68 -37.93 20.84
CA SER A 117 23.97 -39.20 20.98
C SER A 117 22.85 -39.23 19.93
N THR A 118 22.91 -40.28 19.09
CA THR A 118 21.91 -40.46 18.00
C THR A 118 20.57 -40.87 18.64
N VAL A 119 19.82 -39.90 19.09
CA VAL A 119 18.40 -40.06 19.41
C VAL A 119 17.61 -39.43 18.29
N THR A 120 16.94 -40.24 17.49
CA THR A 120 15.97 -39.77 16.50
C THR A 120 14.75 -39.19 17.25
N VAL A 121 14.86 -37.97 17.74
CA VAL A 121 13.75 -37.24 18.34
C VAL A 121 12.99 -36.60 17.17
N THR A 122 11.80 -37.09 16.88
CA THR A 122 10.79 -36.36 16.09
C THR A 122 10.30 -35.18 16.94
N ALA A 123 11.16 -34.20 17.14
CA ALA A 123 10.80 -32.97 17.84
C ALA A 123 9.90 -32.13 16.95
N ARG A 124 8.63 -31.94 17.33
CA ARG A 124 7.74 -30.97 16.69
C ARG A 124 8.36 -29.59 16.85
N ARG A 125 8.53 -28.88 15.74
CA ARG A 125 9.12 -27.54 15.71
C ARG A 125 8.23 -26.54 16.45
N PRO A 126 8.79 -25.60 17.24
CA PRO A 126 7.98 -24.57 17.90
C PRO A 126 7.28 -23.69 16.85
N PRO A 127 6.02 -23.28 17.09
CA PRO A 127 5.25 -22.47 16.13
C PRO A 127 5.88 -21.11 15.83
N VAL A 128 6.52 -20.50 16.83
CA VAL A 128 7.17 -19.19 16.73
C VAL A 128 8.52 -19.22 17.42
N VAL A 129 9.53 -18.71 16.75
CA VAL A 129 10.90 -18.55 17.28
C VAL A 129 11.29 -17.08 17.11
N ILE A 130 11.86 -16.48 18.15
CA ILE A 130 12.41 -15.13 18.07
C ILE A 130 13.93 -15.27 17.98
N ASN A 131 14.48 -14.83 16.85
CA ASN A 131 15.91 -14.90 16.58
C ASN A 131 16.45 -13.49 16.36
N GLY A 132 17.10 -12.89 17.37
CA GLY A 132 17.57 -11.51 17.33
C GLY A 132 16.42 -10.53 17.07
N ASP A 133 16.50 -9.80 15.96
CA ASP A 133 15.49 -8.80 15.53
C ASP A 133 14.40 -9.41 14.63
N SER A 134 14.46 -10.72 14.34
CA SER A 134 13.48 -11.42 13.50
C SER A 134 12.54 -12.30 14.29
N VAL A 135 11.27 -12.38 13.84
CA VAL A 135 10.27 -13.33 14.32
C VAL A 135 10.06 -14.37 13.23
N GLU A 136 10.36 -15.63 13.52
CA GLU A 136 10.17 -16.75 12.61
C GLU A 136 8.89 -17.51 12.98
N PHE A 137 7.99 -17.68 12.03
CA PHE A 137 6.80 -18.50 12.13
C PHE A 137 7.01 -19.81 11.36
N ASN A 138 6.77 -20.94 12.00
CA ASN A 138 6.82 -22.24 11.35
C ASN A 138 5.48 -22.53 10.67
N SER A 139 5.45 -22.56 9.34
CA SER A 139 4.21 -22.68 8.55
C SER A 139 3.39 -23.94 8.86
N GLU A 140 4.03 -25.03 9.25
CA GLU A 140 3.36 -26.31 9.53
C GLU A 140 2.40 -26.24 10.72
N ASN A 141 2.55 -25.24 11.58
CA ASN A 141 1.69 -25.06 12.75
C ASN A 141 0.46 -24.15 12.44
N PHE A 142 0.32 -23.67 11.21
CA PHE A 142 -0.80 -22.82 10.78
C PHE A 142 -1.49 -23.47 9.58
N LYS A 143 -2.54 -24.24 9.87
CA LYS A 143 -3.24 -24.98 8.83
C LYS A 143 -4.00 -24.08 7.89
N THR A 144 -3.87 -24.32 6.61
CA THR A 144 -4.57 -23.63 5.53
C THR A 144 -5.41 -24.60 4.70
N ALA A 145 -6.37 -24.08 3.95
CA ALA A 145 -7.09 -24.88 2.99
C ALA A 145 -6.15 -25.52 1.95
N PRO A 146 -6.54 -26.63 1.33
CA PRO A 146 -5.82 -27.15 0.19
C PRO A 146 -5.72 -26.08 -0.91
N ASN A 147 -4.61 -26.05 -1.63
CA ASN A 147 -4.34 -25.03 -2.66
C ASN A 147 -4.35 -23.57 -2.17
N ALA A 148 -4.30 -23.32 -0.83
CA ALA A 148 -4.16 -21.99 -0.29
C ALA A 148 -2.85 -21.33 -0.78
N VAL A 149 -2.85 -20.00 -0.84
CA VAL A 149 -1.68 -19.19 -1.13
C VAL A 149 -1.04 -18.67 0.16
N VAL A 150 0.16 -18.12 0.06
CA VAL A 150 0.86 -17.54 1.22
C VAL A 150 0.01 -16.48 1.92
N GLU A 151 -0.77 -15.69 1.20
CA GLU A 151 -1.70 -14.72 1.77
C GLU A 151 -2.65 -15.35 2.79
N ASP A 152 -3.22 -16.51 2.48
CA ASP A 152 -4.14 -17.23 3.39
C ASP A 152 -3.41 -17.75 4.63
N LEU A 153 -2.14 -18.14 4.47
CA LEU A 153 -1.29 -18.54 5.58
C LEU A 153 -0.98 -17.35 6.50
N LEU A 154 -0.66 -16.18 5.94
CA LEU A 154 -0.39 -14.96 6.70
C LEU A 154 -1.62 -14.51 7.53
N LYS A 155 -2.83 -14.61 6.98
CA LYS A 155 -4.09 -14.28 7.69
C LYS A 155 -4.28 -15.08 8.97
N LYS A 156 -3.69 -16.29 9.07
CA LYS A 156 -3.78 -17.15 10.25
C LYS A 156 -2.70 -16.90 11.30
N MET A 157 -1.68 -16.13 10.97
CA MET A 157 -0.54 -15.88 11.86
C MET A 157 -0.82 -14.74 12.83
N PRO A 158 -0.42 -14.88 14.12
CA PRO A 158 -0.64 -13.84 15.10
C PRO A 158 0.13 -12.56 14.77
N GLY A 159 -0.55 -11.41 14.84
CA GLY A 159 0.03 -10.10 14.57
C GLY A 159 0.13 -9.73 13.09
N MET A 160 -0.36 -10.57 12.18
CA MET A 160 -0.46 -10.29 10.75
C MET A 160 -1.88 -9.93 10.36
N GLU A 161 -2.01 -8.92 9.53
CA GLU A 161 -3.27 -8.47 8.94
C GLU A 161 -3.04 -8.32 7.43
N VAL A 162 -3.97 -8.84 6.64
CA VAL A 162 -3.96 -8.72 5.19
C VAL A 162 -5.25 -8.04 4.78
N ASP A 163 -5.14 -6.89 4.13
CA ASP A 163 -6.29 -6.15 3.64
C ASP A 163 -6.88 -6.78 2.36
N LYS A 164 -8.03 -6.30 1.91
CA LYS A 164 -8.71 -6.83 0.70
C LYS A 164 -7.86 -6.68 -0.57
N SER A 165 -6.97 -5.70 -0.63
CA SER A 165 -6.06 -5.48 -1.76
C SER A 165 -4.83 -6.40 -1.74
N GLY A 166 -4.63 -7.16 -0.65
CA GLY A 166 -3.45 -8.00 -0.41
C GLY A 166 -2.31 -7.24 0.27
N GLY A 167 -2.55 -6.01 0.73
CA GLY A 167 -1.59 -5.26 1.54
C GLY A 167 -1.39 -5.92 2.90
N ILE A 168 -0.13 -6.17 3.28
CA ILE A 168 0.22 -6.88 4.50
C ILE A 168 0.65 -5.89 5.56
N THR A 169 0.12 -6.05 6.76
CA THR A 169 0.52 -5.30 7.94
C THR A 169 0.95 -6.28 9.02
N VAL A 170 2.13 -6.13 9.56
CA VAL A 170 2.63 -6.95 10.67
C VAL A 170 2.79 -6.07 11.89
N ASN A 171 2.08 -6.40 12.96
CA ASN A 171 2.10 -5.63 14.21
C ASN A 171 1.89 -4.11 13.98
N GLY A 172 0.99 -3.75 13.07
CA GLY A 172 0.68 -2.36 12.73
C GLY A 172 1.68 -1.68 11.78
N LYS A 173 2.75 -2.35 11.34
CA LYS A 173 3.69 -1.86 10.33
C LYS A 173 3.36 -2.46 8.96
N LYS A 174 3.28 -1.62 7.95
CA LYS A 174 3.08 -2.09 6.56
C LYS A 174 4.33 -2.81 6.07
N VAL A 175 4.14 -4.01 5.52
CA VAL A 175 5.20 -4.75 4.83
C VAL A 175 5.45 -4.11 3.47
N THR A 176 6.69 -3.71 3.23
CA THR A 176 7.08 -3.04 1.99
C THR A 176 7.78 -3.99 1.03
N LYS A 177 8.42 -5.05 1.55
CA LYS A 177 9.16 -6.01 0.73
C LYS A 177 8.91 -7.46 1.16
N VAL A 178 8.81 -8.35 0.15
CA VAL A 178 8.79 -9.80 0.37
C VAL A 178 9.95 -10.45 -0.39
N PHE A 179 10.68 -11.29 0.33
CA PHE A 179 11.79 -12.10 -0.17
C PHE A 179 11.38 -13.57 -0.20
N VAL A 180 11.96 -14.33 -1.15
CA VAL A 180 11.84 -15.78 -1.21
C VAL A 180 13.26 -16.36 -1.12
N ASN A 181 13.52 -17.13 -0.06
CA ASN A 181 14.86 -17.62 0.28
C ASN A 181 15.94 -16.51 0.35
N GLY A 182 15.55 -15.33 0.82
CA GLY A 182 16.41 -14.15 0.97
C GLY A 182 16.60 -13.30 -0.27
N LYS A 183 15.97 -13.65 -1.40
CA LYS A 183 16.06 -12.91 -2.68
C LYS A 183 14.78 -12.13 -2.93
N GLU A 184 14.89 -10.96 -3.53
CA GLU A 184 13.71 -10.18 -3.94
C GLU A 184 12.93 -10.97 -5.00
N PHE A 185 11.62 -11.13 -4.78
CA PHE A 185 10.71 -11.81 -5.71
C PHE A 185 9.85 -10.75 -6.37
N PHE A 186 9.88 -10.65 -7.71
CA PHE A 186 9.24 -9.59 -8.49
C PHE A 186 9.49 -8.18 -7.87
N THR A 187 10.77 -7.80 -7.78
CA THR A 187 11.21 -6.52 -7.15
C THR A 187 10.77 -6.32 -5.70
N GLY A 188 10.45 -7.43 -4.99
CA GLY A 188 10.04 -7.38 -3.59
C GLY A 188 8.57 -7.06 -3.37
N ASP A 189 7.72 -7.10 -4.39
CA ASP A 189 6.28 -6.82 -4.27
C ASP A 189 5.59 -7.84 -3.35
N PRO A 190 4.99 -7.40 -2.22
CA PRO A 190 4.33 -8.30 -1.28
C PRO A 190 3.12 -9.02 -1.88
N VAL A 191 2.31 -8.34 -2.68
CA VAL A 191 1.08 -8.90 -3.26
C VAL A 191 1.41 -9.97 -4.28
N MET A 192 2.41 -9.72 -5.14
CA MET A 192 2.87 -10.68 -6.14
C MET A 192 3.39 -11.97 -5.49
N ALA A 193 4.19 -11.86 -4.43
CA ALA A 193 4.71 -13.03 -3.74
C ALA A 193 3.60 -13.80 -3.02
N THR A 194 2.71 -13.13 -2.30
CA THR A 194 1.76 -13.81 -1.41
C THR A 194 0.54 -14.38 -2.13
N LYS A 195 0.09 -13.77 -3.21
CA LYS A 195 -1.02 -14.30 -4.01
C LYS A 195 -0.63 -15.41 -4.98
N ASN A 196 0.67 -15.50 -5.35
CA ASN A 196 1.12 -16.46 -6.37
C ASN A 196 1.93 -17.64 -5.82
N LEU A 197 2.44 -17.56 -4.60
CA LEU A 197 3.16 -18.67 -3.99
C LEU A 197 2.21 -19.55 -3.18
N PRO A 198 2.25 -20.89 -3.35
CA PRO A 198 1.42 -21.78 -2.56
C PRO A 198 1.90 -21.85 -1.10
N ALA A 199 0.96 -21.87 -0.16
CA ALA A 199 1.24 -21.93 1.27
C ALA A 199 2.04 -23.18 1.66
N ASP A 200 1.79 -24.31 1.01
CA ASP A 200 2.44 -25.59 1.26
C ASP A 200 3.92 -25.64 0.84
N ALA A 201 4.37 -24.70 0.00
CA ALA A 201 5.77 -24.59 -0.39
C ALA A 201 6.65 -23.94 0.70
N VAL A 202 6.03 -23.20 1.64
CA VAL A 202 6.74 -22.44 2.67
C VAL A 202 7.04 -23.32 3.88
N ASP A 203 8.28 -23.31 4.38
CA ASP A 203 8.73 -23.93 5.63
C ASP A 203 8.59 -22.94 6.79
N LYS A 204 9.10 -21.69 6.58
CA LYS A 204 9.12 -20.65 7.60
C LYS A 204 8.84 -19.29 7.00
N ILE A 205 8.21 -18.45 7.79
CA ILE A 205 8.02 -17.03 7.49
C ILE A 205 8.81 -16.21 8.50
N GLN A 206 9.80 -15.48 8.03
CA GLN A 206 10.63 -14.60 8.84
C GLN A 206 10.15 -13.16 8.64
N VAL A 207 9.81 -12.50 9.73
CA VAL A 207 9.44 -11.08 9.76
C VAL A 207 10.53 -10.31 10.48
N TYR A 208 11.03 -9.26 9.85
CA TYR A 208 12.09 -8.43 10.42
C TYR A 208 12.03 -7.00 9.88
N ASP A 209 12.57 -6.08 10.65
CA ASP A 209 12.81 -4.72 10.19
C ASP A 209 14.14 -4.69 9.44
N ARG A 210 14.08 -4.64 8.10
CA ARG A 210 15.25 -4.54 7.22
C ARG A 210 15.79 -3.12 7.31
N LYS A 211 17.04 -3.00 7.67
CA LYS A 211 17.75 -1.72 7.63
C LYS A 211 17.91 -1.25 6.18
N SER A 212 18.01 0.06 5.99
CA SER A 212 18.34 0.61 4.67
C SER A 212 19.65 0.04 4.14
N ASP A 213 19.83 0.03 2.82
CA ASP A 213 21.10 -0.39 2.20
C ASP A 213 22.27 0.41 2.73
N GLN A 214 22.06 1.69 3.06
CA GLN A 214 23.06 2.56 3.69
C GLN A 214 23.40 2.10 5.12
N ALA A 215 22.40 1.83 5.95
CA ALA A 215 22.60 1.35 7.33
C ALA A 215 23.22 -0.06 7.38
N MET A 216 22.84 -0.94 6.46
CA MET A 216 23.52 -2.25 6.31
C MET A 216 24.98 -2.09 5.90
N PHE A 217 25.26 -1.14 5.04
CA PHE A 217 26.62 -0.87 4.56
C PHE A 217 27.49 -0.22 5.62
N THR A 218 27.00 0.83 6.30
CA THR A 218 27.74 1.56 7.35
C THR A 218 27.81 0.79 8.66
N GLY A 219 26.88 -0.13 8.90
CA GLY A 219 26.68 -0.82 10.17
C GLY A 219 26.01 0.06 11.23
N ILE A 220 25.51 1.24 10.85
CA ILE A 220 24.91 2.23 11.73
C ILE A 220 23.49 2.51 11.27
N ASP A 221 22.54 2.37 12.19
CA ASP A 221 21.14 2.58 11.94
C ASP A 221 20.88 4.05 11.56
N ASP A 222 20.29 4.26 10.39
CA ASP A 222 19.94 5.59 9.85
C ASP A 222 18.47 5.97 10.15
N GLY A 223 17.76 5.14 10.92
CA GLY A 223 16.35 5.32 11.22
C GLY A 223 15.41 5.00 10.05
N SER A 224 15.96 4.53 8.93
CA SER A 224 15.20 4.14 7.74
C SER A 224 15.07 2.62 7.69
N GLU A 225 14.11 2.07 8.43
CA GLU A 225 13.83 0.64 8.45
C GLU A 225 12.56 0.33 7.64
N GLU A 226 12.62 -0.74 6.87
CA GLU A 226 11.50 -1.31 6.12
C GLU A 226 11.07 -2.62 6.76
N THR A 227 9.77 -2.79 7.04
CA THR A 227 9.29 -4.11 7.49
C THR A 227 9.25 -5.06 6.31
N ALA A 228 10.00 -6.16 6.42
CA ALA A 228 10.15 -7.16 5.38
C ALA A 228 9.71 -8.54 5.85
N ILE A 229 9.23 -9.33 4.90
CA ILE A 229 8.94 -10.77 5.08
C ILE A 229 9.88 -11.57 4.21
N ASN A 230 10.53 -12.59 4.77
CA ASN A 230 11.27 -13.58 4.01
C ASN A 230 10.57 -14.94 4.11
N LEU A 231 10.13 -15.45 2.99
CA LEU A 231 9.50 -16.76 2.83
C LEU A 231 10.61 -17.79 2.59
N LYS A 232 10.93 -18.58 3.61
CA LYS A 232 11.82 -19.73 3.44
C LYS A 232 11.03 -20.92 2.93
N LEU A 233 11.44 -21.45 1.78
CA LEU A 233 10.81 -22.61 1.17
C LEU A 233 11.30 -23.90 1.86
N LYS A 234 10.48 -24.93 1.81
CA LYS A 234 10.83 -26.28 2.27
C LYS A 234 12.01 -26.82 1.45
N LYS A 235 12.84 -27.67 2.05
CA LYS A 235 14.07 -28.21 1.40
C LYS A 235 13.78 -28.92 0.09
N ASP A 236 12.69 -29.66 0.00
CA ASP A 236 12.21 -30.33 -1.21
C ASP A 236 11.70 -29.36 -2.28
N ARG A 237 11.47 -28.09 -1.92
CA ARG A 237 11.05 -27.02 -2.82
C ARG A 237 12.20 -26.15 -3.36
N ASN A 238 13.40 -26.28 -2.83
CA ASN A 238 14.59 -25.58 -3.34
C ASN A 238 15.06 -26.11 -4.71
N LYS A 239 14.59 -27.29 -5.14
CA LYS A 239 14.74 -27.83 -6.49
C LYS A 239 13.38 -28.34 -6.93
N SER A 240 12.53 -27.47 -7.43
CA SER A 240 11.15 -27.84 -7.76
C SER A 240 10.52 -26.91 -8.79
N THR A 241 9.52 -27.43 -9.49
CA THR A 241 8.60 -26.66 -10.30
C THR A 241 7.24 -26.73 -9.67
N PHE A 242 6.63 -25.56 -9.44
CA PHE A 242 5.29 -25.45 -8.87
C PHE A 242 4.54 -24.24 -9.43
N GLY A 243 3.23 -24.28 -9.37
CA GLY A 243 2.38 -23.21 -9.86
C GLY A 243 0.92 -23.57 -9.84
N LYS A 244 0.09 -22.69 -10.41
CA LYS A 244 -1.35 -22.89 -10.56
C LYS A 244 -1.81 -22.45 -11.94
N LEU A 245 -2.78 -23.17 -12.47
CA LEU A 245 -3.55 -22.77 -13.63
C LEU A 245 -5.02 -22.77 -13.24
N ASN A 246 -5.72 -21.68 -13.49
CA ASN A 246 -7.15 -21.59 -13.32
C ASN A 246 -7.83 -21.01 -14.56
N GLY A 247 -8.98 -21.57 -14.89
CA GLY A 247 -9.86 -21.09 -15.94
C GLY A 247 -11.29 -21.08 -15.45
N GLY A 248 -11.95 -19.94 -15.56
CA GLY A 248 -13.33 -19.73 -15.18
C GLY A 248 -14.12 -19.05 -16.29
N ALA A 249 -15.37 -19.47 -16.43
CA ALA A 249 -16.35 -18.86 -17.32
C ALA A 249 -17.70 -18.76 -16.61
N GLY A 250 -18.49 -17.76 -16.95
CA GLY A 250 -19.76 -17.52 -16.26
C GLY A 250 -20.73 -16.63 -17.04
N THR A 251 -21.83 -16.31 -16.39
CA THR A 251 -22.92 -15.50 -16.96
C THR A 251 -23.07 -14.18 -16.18
N PRO A 252 -23.36 -13.05 -16.86
CA PRO A 252 -23.38 -12.86 -18.31
C PRO A 252 -21.95 -12.64 -18.85
N SER A 253 -21.45 -13.49 -19.71
CA SER A 253 -20.18 -13.32 -20.48
C SER A 253 -18.95 -12.94 -19.64
N VAL A 254 -18.83 -13.43 -18.38
CA VAL A 254 -17.65 -13.21 -17.54
C VAL A 254 -16.66 -14.34 -17.70
N PHE A 255 -15.37 -13.99 -17.67
CA PHE A 255 -14.28 -14.97 -17.68
C PHE A 255 -13.13 -14.56 -16.77
N ASP A 256 -12.36 -15.55 -16.29
CA ASP A 256 -11.14 -15.34 -15.48
C ASP A 256 -10.14 -16.48 -15.78
N LEU A 257 -9.08 -16.16 -16.48
CA LEU A 257 -7.98 -17.07 -16.83
C LEU A 257 -6.73 -16.57 -16.11
N GLN A 258 -6.10 -17.44 -15.33
CA GLN A 258 -4.85 -17.11 -14.65
C GLN A 258 -3.91 -18.32 -14.64
N GLY A 259 -2.62 -18.03 -14.72
CA GLY A 259 -1.59 -19.04 -14.60
C GLY A 259 -0.32 -18.48 -13.98
N ASN A 260 0.32 -19.29 -13.14
CA ASN A 260 1.67 -19.02 -12.70
C ASN A 260 2.49 -20.31 -12.68
N VAL A 261 3.76 -20.20 -13.01
CA VAL A 261 4.74 -21.29 -12.94
C VAL A 261 6.03 -20.74 -12.35
N ASN A 262 6.54 -21.42 -11.34
CA ASN A 262 7.79 -21.09 -10.66
C ASN A 262 8.74 -22.28 -10.74
N VAL A 263 9.93 -22.04 -11.25
CA VAL A 263 11.03 -23.02 -11.29
C VAL A 263 12.13 -22.50 -10.35
N ILE A 264 12.42 -23.26 -9.34
CA ILE A 264 13.48 -22.94 -8.37
C ILE A 264 14.53 -24.03 -8.41
N ASN A 265 15.79 -23.64 -8.58
CA ASN A 265 16.95 -24.52 -8.56
C ASN A 265 18.06 -23.87 -7.72
N ASN A 266 18.00 -24.09 -6.42
CA ASN A 266 18.86 -23.45 -5.38
C ASN A 266 18.85 -21.91 -5.48
N ASP A 267 19.93 -21.36 -6.04
CA ASP A 267 20.11 -19.91 -6.18
C ASP A 267 19.44 -19.33 -7.43
N GLU A 268 19.00 -20.18 -8.34
CA GLU A 268 18.29 -19.77 -9.55
C GLU A 268 16.77 -19.82 -9.32
N GLN A 269 16.08 -18.75 -9.71
CA GLN A 269 14.62 -18.64 -9.64
C GLN A 269 14.12 -18.07 -10.95
N LEU A 270 13.23 -18.81 -11.61
CA LEU A 270 12.52 -18.38 -12.81
C LEU A 270 11.01 -18.45 -12.52
N SER A 271 10.30 -17.37 -12.76
CA SER A 271 8.86 -17.31 -12.55
C SER A 271 8.18 -16.70 -13.77
N ALA A 272 7.07 -17.29 -14.19
CA ALA A 272 6.18 -16.75 -15.20
C ALA A 272 4.76 -16.67 -14.62
N ILE A 273 4.08 -15.55 -14.91
CA ILE A 273 2.71 -15.27 -14.44
C ILE A 273 1.94 -14.68 -15.61
N GLY A 274 0.69 -15.06 -15.77
CA GLY A 274 -0.18 -14.48 -16.80
C GLY A 274 -1.65 -14.61 -16.45
N GLY A 275 -2.47 -13.80 -17.09
CA GLY A 275 -3.91 -13.90 -16.95
C GLY A 275 -4.69 -12.92 -17.81
N ALA A 276 -5.94 -13.26 -18.03
CA ALA A 276 -6.92 -12.43 -18.72
C ALA A 276 -8.27 -12.52 -18.01
N ASN A 277 -8.95 -11.41 -17.81
CA ASN A 277 -10.27 -11.40 -17.18
C ASN A 277 -11.05 -10.12 -17.51
N ASN A 278 -12.36 -10.18 -17.35
CA ASN A 278 -13.27 -9.04 -17.40
C ASN A 278 -14.02 -8.85 -16.07
N THR A 279 -13.43 -9.29 -14.96
CA THR A 279 -13.98 -9.21 -13.60
C THR A 279 -13.30 -8.16 -12.75
N ASN A 280 -12.69 -7.12 -13.34
CA ASN A 280 -11.92 -6.06 -12.68
C ASN A 280 -10.76 -6.57 -11.80
N ARG A 281 -10.32 -7.83 -11.95
CA ARG A 281 -9.20 -8.38 -11.20
C ARG A 281 -7.88 -7.93 -11.83
N GLN A 282 -7.02 -7.33 -11.02
CA GLN A 282 -5.66 -7.01 -11.46
C GLN A 282 -4.74 -8.19 -11.18
N ASN A 283 -4.04 -8.67 -12.21
CA ASN A 283 -3.10 -9.78 -12.11
C ASN A 283 -1.73 -9.35 -11.58
N PHE A 284 -1.40 -8.05 -11.70
CA PHE A 284 -0.17 -7.44 -11.19
C PHE A 284 -0.52 -6.28 -10.26
N SER A 285 0.33 -6.04 -9.24
CA SER A 285 0.20 -4.79 -8.50
C SER A 285 0.67 -3.64 -9.40
N ASN A 286 -0.08 -2.54 -9.40
CA ASN A 286 0.27 -1.32 -10.15
C ASN A 286 1.49 -0.58 -9.57
N ARG A 287 2.28 -1.19 -8.68
CA ARG A 287 3.47 -0.55 -8.09
C ARG A 287 4.56 -0.24 -9.10
N ASN A 288 4.57 -0.92 -10.22
CA ASN A 288 5.51 -0.66 -11.32
C ASN A 288 4.99 0.36 -12.35
N ILE A 289 3.80 0.93 -12.12
CA ILE A 289 3.28 2.00 -12.96
C ILE A 289 3.97 3.29 -12.51
N ILE A 290 4.88 3.77 -13.33
CA ILE A 290 5.44 5.11 -13.20
C ILE A 290 4.31 6.09 -13.57
N ASN A 291 3.57 6.58 -12.59
CA ASN A 291 2.62 7.66 -12.81
C ASN A 291 3.41 8.96 -13.00
N PHE A 292 3.65 9.32 -14.25
CA PHE A 292 4.05 10.67 -14.59
C PHE A 292 2.81 11.57 -14.68
N SER A 293 2.34 12.01 -13.54
CA SER A 293 1.63 13.28 -13.52
C SER A 293 2.70 14.37 -13.61
N GLY A 294 2.80 15.01 -14.72
CA GLY A 294 3.72 16.12 -14.94
C GLY A 294 3.52 17.19 -13.87
N GLY A 295 4.52 17.44 -13.08
CA GLY A 295 4.56 18.54 -12.15
C GLY A 295 4.87 18.12 -10.71
N GLY A 296 6.14 18.08 -10.36
CA GLY A 296 6.57 17.97 -8.98
C GLY A 296 7.94 17.30 -8.88
N GLY A 297 9.01 18.07 -8.92
CA GLY A 297 10.37 17.60 -8.69
C GLY A 297 10.45 16.80 -7.39
N GLY A 298 10.57 15.48 -7.51
CA GLY A 298 10.88 14.59 -6.40
C GLY A 298 12.25 14.94 -5.85
N ARG A 299 12.31 15.35 -4.61
CA ARG A 299 13.47 15.79 -3.87
C ARG A 299 14.41 14.64 -3.53
N PRO A 300 15.74 14.84 -3.60
CA PRO A 300 16.66 14.01 -2.83
C PRO A 300 16.41 14.30 -1.34
N GLY A 301 15.79 13.37 -0.63
CA GLY A 301 15.66 13.47 0.83
C GLY A 301 17.04 13.39 1.47
N ALA A 302 17.26 14.14 2.55
CA ALA A 302 18.39 13.94 3.46
C ALA A 302 18.28 12.52 4.05
N GLY A 303 19.02 11.57 3.51
CA GLY A 303 18.92 10.15 3.80
C GLY A 303 18.93 9.31 2.53
N GLY A 304 19.63 9.77 1.50
CA GLY A 304 20.26 9.01 0.45
C GLY A 304 19.45 7.99 -0.32
N GLY A 305 18.29 8.31 -0.79
CA GLY A 305 17.63 7.57 -1.85
C GLY A 305 16.76 8.53 -2.64
N VAL A 306 17.01 8.66 -3.94
CA VAL A 306 15.98 9.13 -4.85
C VAL A 306 14.93 8.04 -4.79
N THR A 307 13.96 8.20 -3.92
CA THR A 307 12.72 7.46 -4.02
C THR A 307 12.03 8.03 -5.25
N VAL A 308 12.23 7.35 -6.38
CA VAL A 308 11.21 7.38 -7.42
C VAL A 308 9.98 6.84 -6.69
N ASN A 309 9.11 7.73 -6.23
CA ASN A 309 7.85 7.35 -5.64
C ASN A 309 7.04 6.73 -6.78
N PHE A 310 7.12 5.43 -6.90
CA PHE A 310 6.07 4.64 -7.49
C PHE A 310 4.85 4.79 -6.57
N SER A 311 4.08 5.85 -6.73
CA SER A 311 2.76 5.91 -6.11
C SER A 311 1.89 4.92 -6.85
N GLY A 312 2.06 3.64 -6.51
CA GLY A 312 1.07 2.65 -6.78
C GLY A 312 -0.19 3.12 -6.03
N GLY A 313 -1.16 3.59 -6.77
CA GLY A 313 -2.51 3.58 -6.27
C GLY A 313 -2.74 2.20 -5.68
N SER A 314 -3.29 2.10 -4.48
CA SER A 314 -3.73 0.86 -3.87
C SER A 314 -4.44 0.08 -4.97
N GLY A 315 -3.81 -1.01 -5.44
CA GLY A 315 -4.43 -1.92 -6.39
C GLY A 315 -5.56 -2.64 -5.67
N GLU A 316 -6.64 -1.96 -5.47
CA GLU A 316 -7.88 -2.59 -5.10
C GLU A 316 -8.32 -3.40 -6.31
N THR A 317 -8.24 -4.71 -6.21
CA THR A 317 -9.10 -5.61 -6.95
C THR A 317 -10.50 -5.37 -6.41
N ASP A 318 -11.07 -4.24 -6.76
CA ASP A 318 -12.36 -3.86 -6.24
C ASP A 318 -13.36 -4.10 -7.35
N ALA A 319 -14.26 -5.06 -7.11
CA ALA A 319 -15.47 -5.17 -7.91
C ALA A 319 -16.28 -3.86 -7.92
N ASN A 320 -15.95 -2.93 -7.03
CA ASN A 320 -16.43 -1.55 -6.96
C ASN A 320 -15.49 -0.55 -7.64
N ALA A 321 -14.47 -0.99 -8.38
CA ALA A 321 -13.65 -0.08 -9.18
C ALA A 321 -14.53 0.65 -10.18
N GLN A 322 -14.28 1.96 -10.36
CA GLN A 322 -15.01 2.77 -11.32
C GLN A 322 -14.87 2.19 -12.73
N GLY A 323 -15.99 1.82 -13.32
CA GLY A 323 -16.06 1.20 -14.65
C GLY A 323 -15.76 -0.31 -14.66
N ILE A 324 -15.99 -0.94 -15.80
CA ILE A 324 -15.72 -2.36 -16.06
C ILE A 324 -14.49 -2.46 -16.95
N ALA A 325 -13.48 -3.23 -16.48
CA ALA A 325 -12.24 -3.42 -17.21
C ALA A 325 -12.08 -4.84 -17.73
N GLU A 326 -11.66 -4.93 -18.97
CA GLU A 326 -11.06 -6.13 -19.54
C GLU A 326 -9.55 -6.02 -19.45
N THR A 327 -8.91 -7.05 -18.91
CA THR A 327 -7.49 -7.02 -18.56
C THR A 327 -6.79 -8.24 -19.14
N PHE A 328 -5.70 -8.02 -19.85
CA PHE A 328 -4.71 -9.03 -20.19
C PHE A 328 -3.36 -8.67 -19.57
N SER A 329 -2.64 -9.66 -19.05
CA SER A 329 -1.32 -9.41 -18.47
C SER A 329 -0.44 -10.65 -18.49
N ILE A 330 0.86 -10.44 -18.72
CA ILE A 330 1.90 -11.47 -18.65
C ILE A 330 3.16 -10.89 -18.03
N GLY A 331 3.86 -11.68 -17.20
CA GLY A 331 5.10 -11.26 -16.57
C GLY A 331 6.06 -12.41 -16.35
N GLY A 332 7.35 -12.09 -16.38
CA GLY A 332 8.43 -12.98 -16.07
C GLY A 332 9.42 -12.37 -15.07
N ASN A 333 9.97 -13.20 -14.22
CA ASN A 333 11.04 -12.82 -13.30
C ASN A 333 12.15 -13.87 -13.31
N TYR A 334 13.39 -13.41 -13.40
CA TYR A 334 14.58 -14.24 -13.26
C TYR A 334 15.49 -13.66 -12.18
N SER A 335 15.96 -14.51 -11.28
CA SER A 335 16.91 -14.13 -10.22
C SER A 335 17.94 -15.23 -10.04
N ASN A 336 19.21 -14.82 -9.93
CA ASN A 336 20.30 -15.76 -9.67
C ASN A 336 21.46 -15.08 -8.90
N ILE A 337 22.33 -15.90 -8.30
CA ILE A 337 23.56 -15.45 -7.65
C ILE A 337 24.73 -16.15 -8.35
N PHE A 338 25.64 -15.35 -8.87
CA PHE A 338 26.81 -15.79 -9.62
C PHE A 338 28.13 -15.50 -8.87
N ASN A 339 29.23 -16.00 -9.39
CA ASN A 339 30.62 -15.68 -8.99
C ASN A 339 30.84 -15.85 -7.48
N ASP A 340 30.69 -17.07 -6.97
CA ASP A 340 30.87 -17.38 -5.55
C ASP A 340 30.13 -16.43 -4.60
N LYS A 341 28.89 -16.10 -4.98
CA LYS A 341 27.99 -15.18 -4.24
C LYS A 341 28.42 -13.72 -4.23
N LYS A 342 29.24 -13.30 -5.18
CA LYS A 342 29.64 -11.90 -5.33
C LYS A 342 28.66 -11.06 -6.15
N THR A 343 27.93 -11.71 -7.09
CA THR A 343 27.01 -11.02 -7.99
C THR A 343 25.59 -11.53 -7.80
N GLU A 344 24.71 -10.67 -7.37
CA GLU A 344 23.26 -10.90 -7.28
C GLU A 344 22.59 -10.22 -8.46
N PHE A 345 21.87 -10.98 -9.27
CA PHE A 345 21.16 -10.51 -10.46
C PHE A 345 19.68 -10.80 -10.33
N ASN A 346 18.86 -9.80 -10.63
CA ASN A 346 17.41 -9.94 -10.77
C ASN A 346 16.97 -9.18 -12.01
N ALA A 347 16.07 -9.75 -12.79
CA ALA A 347 15.42 -9.09 -13.91
C ALA A 347 13.94 -9.48 -13.97
N ASN A 348 13.09 -8.53 -14.33
CA ASN A 348 11.66 -8.75 -14.50
C ASN A 348 11.17 -8.04 -15.78
N LEU A 349 10.17 -8.65 -16.40
CA LEU A 349 9.44 -8.11 -17.53
C LEU A 349 7.94 -8.22 -17.22
N SER A 350 7.17 -7.20 -17.50
CA SER A 350 5.71 -7.25 -17.44
C SER A 350 5.08 -6.53 -18.64
N ILE A 351 4.03 -7.13 -19.17
CA ILE A 351 3.21 -6.59 -20.25
C ILE A 351 1.76 -6.62 -19.74
N SER A 352 1.05 -5.54 -19.91
CA SER A 352 -0.39 -5.47 -19.59
C SER A 352 -1.13 -4.65 -20.63
N ASP A 353 -2.35 -5.07 -20.91
CA ASP A 353 -3.34 -4.38 -21.74
C ASP A 353 -4.63 -4.31 -20.93
N VAL A 354 -5.13 -3.11 -20.71
CA VAL A 354 -6.35 -2.87 -19.92
C VAL A 354 -7.23 -1.92 -20.71
N GLU A 355 -8.42 -2.37 -21.07
CA GLU A 355 -9.48 -1.53 -21.60
C GLU A 355 -10.58 -1.37 -20.54
N ARG A 356 -11.01 -0.16 -20.30
CA ARG A 356 -12.02 0.18 -19.29
C ARG A 356 -13.14 0.97 -19.89
N ASN A 357 -14.36 0.49 -19.71
CA ASN A 357 -15.59 1.19 -20.04
C ASN A 357 -16.19 1.77 -18.75
N ASN A 358 -16.38 3.08 -18.70
CA ASN A 358 -16.91 3.79 -17.54
C ASN A 358 -18.08 4.68 -17.95
N ILE A 359 -19.26 4.37 -17.42
CA ILE A 359 -20.47 5.18 -17.53
C ILE A 359 -20.69 5.83 -16.17
N SER A 360 -20.74 7.15 -16.12
CA SER A 360 -20.88 7.86 -14.85
C SER A 360 -21.85 9.04 -14.94
N SER A 361 -22.52 9.31 -13.82
CA SER A 361 -23.33 10.51 -13.60
C SER A 361 -22.83 11.23 -12.37
N SER A 362 -22.69 12.55 -12.43
CA SER A 362 -22.24 13.33 -11.28
C SER A 362 -23.11 14.56 -11.06
N PHE A 363 -23.35 14.85 -9.78
CA PHE A 363 -23.96 16.05 -9.30
C PHE A 363 -22.92 16.90 -8.58
N THR A 364 -22.62 18.07 -9.12
CA THR A 364 -21.66 19.02 -8.54
C THR A 364 -22.37 20.21 -7.99
N GLN A 365 -22.18 20.48 -6.71
CA GLN A 365 -22.58 21.73 -6.08
C GLN A 365 -21.35 22.64 -6.00
N ASN A 366 -21.39 23.77 -6.73
CA ASN A 366 -20.37 24.81 -6.59
C ASN A 366 -20.81 25.76 -5.48
N LEU A 367 -19.95 25.97 -4.52
CA LEU A 367 -20.23 26.67 -3.26
C LEU A 367 -19.58 28.07 -3.22
N THR A 368 -19.16 28.59 -4.39
CA THR A 368 -18.54 29.92 -4.49
C THR A 368 -19.52 31.02 -4.06
N PRO A 369 -19.19 31.88 -3.06
CA PRO A 369 -20.06 32.94 -2.58
C PRO A 369 -20.52 33.90 -3.68
N GLY A 370 -21.79 34.23 -3.68
CA GLY A 370 -22.42 35.13 -4.68
C GLY A 370 -22.62 34.50 -6.07
N ASN A 371 -21.99 33.35 -6.35
CA ASN A 371 -22.04 32.70 -7.65
C ASN A 371 -22.23 31.17 -7.54
N ALA A 372 -22.99 30.73 -6.54
CA ALA A 372 -23.31 29.31 -6.37
C ALA A 372 -24.15 28.78 -7.56
N PHE A 373 -23.89 27.53 -7.94
CA PHE A 373 -24.63 26.85 -9.01
C PHE A 373 -24.54 25.33 -8.83
N ASN A 374 -25.48 24.63 -9.44
CA ASN A 374 -25.46 23.17 -9.54
C ASN A 374 -25.13 22.71 -10.94
N ARG A 375 -24.45 21.58 -11.08
CA ARG A 375 -24.08 20.98 -12.37
C ARG A 375 -24.36 19.51 -12.37
N ILE A 376 -25.05 19.02 -13.38
CA ILE A 376 -25.26 17.61 -13.65
C ILE A 376 -24.38 17.25 -14.85
N SER A 377 -23.55 16.21 -14.72
CA SER A 377 -22.75 15.68 -15.85
C SER A 377 -22.97 14.20 -15.99
N ASN A 378 -23.24 13.76 -17.21
CA ASN A 378 -23.28 12.37 -17.61
C ASN A 378 -22.15 12.11 -18.58
N ALA A 379 -21.36 11.08 -18.33
CA ALA A 379 -20.20 10.76 -19.14
C ALA A 379 -20.17 9.26 -19.47
N ASN A 380 -19.83 8.96 -20.71
CA ASN A 380 -19.48 7.62 -21.17
C ASN A 380 -18.05 7.66 -21.71
N SER A 381 -17.15 6.82 -21.16
CA SER A 381 -15.77 6.84 -21.60
C SER A 381 -15.19 5.42 -21.73
N ILE A 382 -14.35 5.25 -22.75
CA ILE A 382 -13.56 4.03 -23.00
C ILE A 382 -12.09 4.44 -22.93
N ALA A 383 -11.35 3.84 -21.99
CA ALA A 383 -9.95 4.13 -21.80
C ALA A 383 -9.11 2.85 -21.96
N GLY A 384 -8.19 2.85 -22.91
CA GLY A 384 -7.22 1.79 -23.14
C GLY A 384 -5.86 2.16 -22.53
N ASN A 385 -5.16 1.19 -21.94
CA ASN A 385 -3.80 1.35 -21.41
C ASN A 385 -2.97 0.09 -21.67
N LYS A 386 -2.05 0.19 -22.64
CA LYS A 386 -1.05 -0.86 -22.92
C LYS A 386 0.27 -0.46 -22.32
N GLN A 387 0.87 -1.37 -21.55
CA GLN A 387 2.09 -1.06 -20.82
C GLN A 387 3.07 -2.23 -20.90
N GLN A 388 4.35 -1.90 -21.11
CA GLN A 388 5.47 -2.85 -21.11
C GLN A 388 6.54 -2.29 -20.19
N ASN A 389 6.95 -3.07 -19.19
CA ASN A 389 7.97 -2.64 -18.23
C ASN A 389 9.05 -3.69 -18.13
N PHE A 390 10.28 -3.23 -18.18
CA PHE A 390 11.48 -4.00 -17.88
C PHE A 390 12.20 -3.37 -16.70
N GLY A 391 12.63 -4.19 -15.76
CA GLY A 391 13.45 -3.76 -14.62
C GLY A 391 14.53 -4.78 -14.33
N SER A 392 15.70 -4.32 -13.87
CA SER A 392 16.77 -5.20 -13.45
C SER A 392 17.50 -4.65 -12.24
N THR A 393 18.13 -5.51 -11.48
CA THR A 393 19.02 -5.14 -10.37
C THR A 393 20.27 -6.02 -10.45
N ILE A 394 21.44 -5.38 -10.44
CA ILE A 394 22.74 -6.01 -10.36
C ILE A 394 23.42 -5.48 -9.09
N ASP A 395 23.62 -6.31 -8.08
CA ASP A 395 24.42 -5.97 -6.88
C ASP A 395 25.70 -6.78 -6.92
N HIS A 396 26.85 -6.10 -7.06
CA HIS A 396 28.14 -6.75 -7.20
C HIS A 396 29.11 -6.30 -6.12
N LYS A 397 29.71 -7.28 -5.44
CA LYS A 397 30.77 -7.10 -4.46
C LYS A 397 32.12 -7.29 -5.17
N VAL A 398 32.79 -6.17 -5.51
CA VAL A 398 34.13 -6.22 -6.11
C VAL A 398 35.13 -6.84 -5.11
N ASN A 399 35.03 -6.39 -3.84
CA ASN A 399 35.76 -6.93 -2.70
C ASN A 399 35.02 -6.59 -1.39
N ASP A 400 35.57 -6.95 -0.25
CA ASP A 400 34.93 -6.71 1.07
C ASP A 400 34.70 -5.23 1.41
N ASN A 401 35.46 -4.33 0.76
CA ASN A 401 35.41 -2.90 1.02
C ASN A 401 34.69 -2.10 -0.05
N PHE A 402 34.49 -2.66 -1.26
CA PHE A 402 33.89 -1.96 -2.38
C PHE A 402 32.81 -2.81 -3.06
N SER A 403 31.64 -2.22 -3.25
CA SER A 403 30.52 -2.82 -3.97
C SER A 403 29.73 -1.78 -4.74
N PHE A 404 29.03 -2.21 -5.77
CA PHE A 404 28.07 -1.36 -6.47
C PHE A 404 26.74 -2.09 -6.69
N ARG A 405 25.69 -1.28 -6.80
CA ARG A 405 24.36 -1.75 -7.24
C ARG A 405 23.91 -0.89 -8.41
N PHE A 406 23.51 -1.54 -9.48
CA PHE A 406 22.97 -0.90 -10.68
C PHE A 406 21.54 -1.38 -10.92
N THR A 407 20.61 -0.43 -11.05
CA THR A 407 19.16 -0.70 -11.16
C THR A 407 18.60 0.07 -12.36
N PRO A 408 18.65 -0.48 -13.59
CA PRO A 408 18.02 0.08 -14.77
C PRO A 408 16.54 -0.32 -14.84
N SER A 409 15.72 0.57 -15.41
CA SER A 409 14.32 0.32 -15.74
C SER A 409 13.94 1.00 -17.05
N LEU A 410 13.05 0.36 -17.82
CA LEU A 410 12.54 0.85 -19.09
C LEU A 410 11.04 0.55 -19.15
N GLY A 411 10.25 1.54 -19.51
CA GLY A 411 8.81 1.40 -19.67
C GLY A 411 8.32 2.04 -20.97
N PHE A 412 7.42 1.35 -21.64
CA PHE A 412 6.65 1.86 -22.78
C PHE A 412 5.18 1.84 -22.39
N GLN A 413 4.48 2.91 -22.68
CA GLN A 413 3.06 3.05 -22.39
C GLN A 413 2.35 3.66 -23.58
N GLN A 414 1.22 3.06 -23.96
CA GLN A 414 0.28 3.61 -24.93
C GLN A 414 -1.08 3.74 -24.24
N THR A 415 -1.68 4.93 -24.32
CA THR A 415 -3.02 5.17 -23.79
C THR A 415 -3.92 5.70 -24.88
N THR A 416 -5.15 5.20 -24.89
CA THR A 416 -6.24 5.71 -25.73
C THR A 416 -7.39 6.11 -24.83
N ASN A 417 -8.07 7.19 -25.16
CA ASN A 417 -9.27 7.63 -24.45
C ASN A 417 -10.29 8.14 -25.44
N TYR A 418 -11.52 7.70 -25.27
CA TYR A 418 -12.71 8.23 -25.93
C TYR A 418 -13.71 8.60 -24.86
N SER A 419 -14.34 9.77 -24.94
CA SER A 419 -15.34 10.24 -23.98
C SER A 419 -16.42 11.05 -24.66
N GLU A 420 -17.66 10.78 -24.27
CA GLU A 420 -18.84 11.58 -24.56
C GLU A 420 -19.38 12.12 -23.26
N ASP A 421 -19.43 13.42 -23.10
CA ASP A 421 -19.85 14.11 -21.89
C ASP A 421 -21.01 15.05 -22.18
N SER A 422 -22.10 14.92 -21.46
CA SER A 422 -23.22 15.89 -21.47
C SER A 422 -23.30 16.55 -20.10
N THR A 423 -23.27 17.87 -20.07
CA THR A 423 -23.24 18.67 -18.84
C THR A 423 -24.27 19.79 -18.87
N GLN A 424 -25.10 19.86 -17.82
CA GLN A 424 -26.08 20.94 -17.64
C GLN A 424 -25.76 21.71 -16.37
N THR A 425 -25.72 23.04 -16.46
CA THR A 425 -25.46 23.94 -15.32
C THR A 425 -26.70 24.75 -15.01
N TYR A 426 -27.12 24.71 -13.74
CA TYR A 426 -28.30 25.36 -13.23
C TYR A 426 -27.94 26.40 -12.17
N LEU A 427 -28.61 27.52 -12.16
CA LEU A 427 -28.63 28.42 -10.99
C LEU A 427 -29.29 27.72 -9.79
N THR A 428 -29.04 28.23 -8.59
CA THR A 428 -29.64 27.70 -7.36
C THR A 428 -31.17 27.83 -7.33
N ASN A 429 -31.76 28.69 -8.14
CA ASN A 429 -33.22 28.83 -8.34
C ASN A 429 -33.80 27.86 -9.38
N GLY A 430 -32.97 26.97 -9.95
CA GLY A 430 -33.37 25.94 -10.92
C GLY A 430 -33.34 26.38 -12.38
N ASN A 431 -33.03 27.64 -12.71
CA ASN A 431 -32.94 28.11 -14.09
C ASN A 431 -31.70 27.50 -14.79
N LEU A 432 -31.90 26.91 -15.98
CA LEU A 432 -30.81 26.43 -16.83
C LEU A 432 -29.97 27.58 -17.33
N LEU A 433 -28.67 27.50 -17.21
CA LEU A 433 -27.68 28.49 -17.63
C LEU A 433 -26.93 28.09 -18.88
N ASN A 434 -26.44 26.86 -18.90
CA ASN A 434 -25.80 26.30 -20.09
C ASN A 434 -25.99 24.78 -20.15
N SER A 435 -25.93 24.28 -21.37
CA SER A 435 -25.87 22.84 -21.68
C SER A 435 -24.70 22.61 -22.63
N ASN A 436 -23.80 21.73 -22.28
CA ASN A 436 -22.61 21.43 -23.09
C ASN A 436 -22.63 19.94 -23.46
N THR A 437 -22.39 19.65 -24.74
CA THR A 437 -22.09 18.30 -25.19
C THR A 437 -20.66 18.26 -25.71
N THR A 438 -19.83 17.39 -25.14
CA THR A 438 -18.42 17.26 -25.51
C THR A 438 -18.13 15.85 -25.98
N VAL A 439 -17.56 15.70 -27.15
CA VAL A 439 -16.99 14.44 -27.65
C VAL A 439 -15.49 14.63 -27.74
N SER A 440 -14.73 13.77 -27.10
CA SER A 440 -13.27 13.84 -27.14
C SER A 440 -12.64 12.47 -27.40
N SER A 441 -11.57 12.48 -28.16
CA SER A 441 -10.72 11.30 -28.35
C SER A 441 -9.25 11.68 -28.20
N SER A 442 -8.44 10.79 -27.65
CA SER A 442 -6.99 11.00 -27.58
C SER A 442 -6.21 9.70 -27.65
N ALA A 443 -5.04 9.77 -28.23
CA ALA A 443 -4.02 8.71 -28.19
C ALA A 443 -2.71 9.30 -27.70
N SER A 444 -1.99 8.57 -26.83
CA SER A 444 -0.72 9.01 -26.29
C SER A 444 0.25 7.83 -26.19
N ASP A 445 1.50 8.08 -26.60
CA ASP A 445 2.62 7.17 -26.44
C ASP A 445 3.65 7.79 -25.50
N ALA A 446 4.15 6.98 -24.56
CA ALA A 446 5.17 7.43 -23.61
C ALA A 446 6.29 6.40 -23.48
N VAL A 447 7.52 6.91 -23.32
CA VAL A 447 8.72 6.14 -23.03
C VAL A 447 9.32 6.66 -21.73
N ASN A 448 9.60 5.76 -20.81
CA ASN A 448 10.21 6.05 -19.53
C ASN A 448 11.45 5.20 -19.36
N ALA A 449 12.61 5.80 -19.16
CA ALA A 449 13.85 5.12 -18.86
C ALA A 449 14.46 5.71 -17.58
N ALA A 450 14.89 4.87 -16.67
CA ALA A 450 15.60 5.32 -15.49
C ALA A 450 16.71 4.35 -15.11
N SER A 451 17.76 4.87 -14.51
CA SER A 451 18.84 4.06 -13.95
C SER A 451 19.34 4.68 -12.65
N THR A 452 19.67 3.80 -11.69
CA THR A 452 20.33 4.20 -10.46
C THR A 452 21.60 3.39 -10.27
N LEU A 453 22.72 4.06 -10.07
CA LEU A 453 24.01 3.49 -9.73
C LEU A 453 24.37 3.90 -8.30
N LEU A 454 24.48 2.93 -7.39
CA LEU A 454 24.94 3.12 -6.02
C LEU A 454 26.32 2.52 -5.86
N LEU A 455 27.31 3.37 -5.58
CA LEU A 455 28.68 2.99 -5.27
C LEU A 455 28.90 3.05 -3.76
N ARG A 456 29.56 2.05 -3.17
CA ARG A 456 29.75 1.94 -1.72
C ARG A 456 31.19 1.53 -1.42
N LYS A 457 31.89 2.31 -0.57
CA LYS A 457 33.27 2.04 -0.13
C LYS A 457 33.40 2.16 1.38
N LYS A 458 33.95 1.13 2.03
CA LYS A 458 34.36 1.12 3.43
C LYS A 458 35.84 1.47 3.54
N PHE A 459 36.22 2.17 4.58
CA PHE A 459 37.60 2.44 4.94
C PHE A 459 38.05 1.53 6.08
N ALA A 460 39.36 1.52 6.37
CA ALA A 460 39.93 0.71 7.46
C ALA A 460 39.31 1.05 8.83
N LYS A 461 39.03 2.34 9.07
CA LYS A 461 38.34 2.77 10.31
C LYS A 461 36.87 2.31 10.27
N LYS A 462 36.50 1.44 11.18
CA LYS A 462 35.11 0.91 11.27
C LYS A 462 34.10 2.04 11.40
N GLY A 463 33.11 2.05 10.51
CA GLY A 463 32.06 3.08 10.44
C GLY A 463 32.42 4.29 9.58
N ARG A 464 33.65 4.43 9.08
CA ARG A 464 34.00 5.40 8.07
C ARG A 464 33.64 4.83 6.70
N THR A 465 32.77 5.51 5.97
CA THR A 465 32.29 5.08 4.66
C THR A 465 32.14 6.27 3.73
N ILE A 466 32.19 6.00 2.44
CA ILE A 466 31.75 6.90 1.39
C ILE A 466 30.80 6.15 0.46
N SER A 467 29.68 6.77 0.11
CA SER A 467 28.76 6.23 -0.87
C SER A 467 28.30 7.32 -1.83
N SER A 468 28.11 6.95 -3.10
CA SER A 468 27.60 7.85 -4.13
C SER A 468 26.41 7.18 -4.81
N THR A 469 25.31 7.92 -4.92
CA THR A 469 24.14 7.51 -5.69
C THR A 469 24.00 8.43 -6.88
N ILE A 470 24.05 7.87 -8.07
CA ILE A 470 23.86 8.58 -9.34
C ILE A 470 22.56 8.05 -9.94
N THR A 471 21.61 8.94 -10.21
CA THR A 471 20.33 8.59 -10.84
C THR A 471 20.16 9.41 -12.11
N GLN A 472 19.75 8.72 -13.16
CA GLN A 472 19.34 9.30 -14.42
C GLN A 472 17.91 8.86 -14.70
N SER A 473 17.07 9.78 -15.18
CA SER A 473 15.76 9.45 -15.72
C SER A 473 15.46 10.25 -16.97
N PHE A 474 14.80 9.59 -17.91
CA PHE A 474 14.32 10.15 -19.17
C PHE A 474 12.85 9.79 -19.31
N ASN A 475 12.07 10.78 -19.65
CA ASN A 475 10.65 10.62 -19.96
C ASN A 475 10.31 11.38 -21.23
N ARG A 476 9.61 10.75 -22.15
CA ARG A 476 9.05 11.37 -23.36
C ARG A 476 7.62 10.90 -23.53
N SER A 477 6.72 11.84 -23.80
CA SER A 477 5.33 11.55 -24.15
C SER A 477 4.88 12.37 -25.34
N ASN A 478 4.14 11.73 -26.26
CA ASN A 478 3.47 12.39 -27.37
C ASN A 478 1.99 12.06 -27.28
N SER A 479 1.12 13.03 -27.47
CA SER A 479 -0.33 12.83 -27.45
C SER A 479 -0.97 13.67 -28.56
N THR A 480 -1.95 13.05 -29.22
CA THR A 480 -2.84 13.74 -30.18
C THR A 480 -4.28 13.46 -29.74
N GLY A 481 -5.11 14.49 -29.71
CA GLY A 481 -6.51 14.35 -29.34
C GLY A 481 -7.38 15.34 -30.08
N ASN A 482 -8.61 14.93 -30.39
CA ASN A 482 -9.65 15.77 -30.98
C ASN A 482 -10.68 16.08 -29.91
N GLN A 483 -11.23 17.27 -29.96
CA GLN A 483 -12.30 17.72 -29.07
C GLN A 483 -13.34 18.50 -29.89
N PHE A 484 -14.57 18.00 -29.87
CA PHE A 484 -15.74 18.69 -30.32
C PHE A 484 -16.61 19.08 -29.13
N THR A 485 -16.98 20.32 -28.97
CA THR A 485 -17.89 20.78 -27.92
C THR A 485 -18.91 21.75 -28.48
N GLU A 486 -20.18 21.42 -28.28
CA GLU A 486 -21.31 22.32 -28.51
C GLU A 486 -21.75 22.88 -27.14
N GLN A 487 -21.80 24.22 -27.03
CA GLN A 487 -22.22 24.90 -25.81
C GLN A 487 -23.43 25.78 -26.11
N LEU A 488 -24.56 25.43 -25.54
CA LEU A 488 -25.80 26.21 -25.55
C LEU A 488 -25.90 27.03 -24.26
N SER A 489 -26.02 28.36 -24.38
CA SER A 489 -26.15 29.26 -23.24
C SER A 489 -27.57 29.81 -23.18
N TYR A 490 -28.11 29.94 -21.95
CA TYR A 490 -29.50 30.33 -21.69
C TYR A 490 -29.57 31.57 -20.82
N ILE A 491 -30.53 32.43 -21.08
CA ILE A 491 -30.96 33.54 -20.21
C ILE A 491 -32.44 33.38 -19.95
N ASN A 492 -32.82 33.26 -18.67
CA ASN A 492 -34.22 33.00 -18.27
C ASN A 492 -34.85 31.80 -19.01
N ASN A 493 -34.09 30.69 -19.09
CA ASN A 493 -34.43 29.45 -19.81
C ASN A 493 -34.68 29.59 -21.32
N LYS A 494 -34.31 30.73 -21.95
CA LYS A 494 -34.36 30.92 -23.39
C LYS A 494 -32.94 30.84 -23.94
N LEU A 495 -32.75 30.11 -25.06
CA LEU A 495 -31.47 30.03 -25.77
C LEU A 495 -31.01 31.45 -26.17
N SER A 496 -29.82 31.83 -25.75
CA SER A 496 -29.21 33.13 -26.01
C SER A 496 -27.97 33.05 -26.90
N ASN A 497 -27.26 31.94 -26.88
CA ASN A 497 -26.06 31.74 -27.67
C ASN A 497 -25.80 30.24 -27.89
N ASP A 498 -25.31 29.93 -29.09
CA ASP A 498 -24.79 28.64 -29.49
C ASP A 498 -23.32 28.81 -29.89
N SER A 499 -22.42 28.03 -29.32
CA SER A 499 -20.98 28.11 -29.59
C SER A 499 -20.41 26.70 -29.80
N ILE A 500 -19.72 26.52 -30.90
CA ILE A 500 -19.05 25.30 -31.28
C ILE A 500 -17.55 25.48 -31.14
N LEU A 501 -16.92 24.51 -30.47
CA LEU A 501 -15.47 24.35 -30.40
C LEU A 501 -15.11 23.03 -31.05
N ASP A 502 -14.37 23.08 -32.16
CA ASP A 502 -13.89 21.88 -32.87
C ASP A 502 -12.38 21.99 -33.08
N GLN A 503 -11.62 21.23 -32.31
CA GLN A 503 -10.18 21.42 -32.21
C GLN A 503 -9.42 20.09 -32.18
N GLN A 504 -8.23 20.11 -32.74
CA GLN A 504 -7.20 19.09 -32.50
C GLN A 504 -6.09 19.63 -31.61
N ASN A 505 -5.71 18.86 -30.62
CA ASN A 505 -4.66 19.19 -29.64
C ASN A 505 -3.51 18.20 -29.76
N THR A 506 -2.33 18.67 -30.11
CA THR A 506 -1.10 17.87 -30.07
C THR A 506 -0.23 18.32 -28.92
N ARG A 507 0.23 17.36 -28.12
CA ARG A 507 1.12 17.60 -26.99
C ARG A 507 2.37 16.76 -27.13
N LYS A 508 3.52 17.39 -26.92
CA LYS A 508 4.83 16.69 -26.81
C LYS A 508 5.49 17.14 -25.52
N GLY A 509 5.91 16.19 -24.71
CA GLY A 509 6.64 16.46 -23.48
C GLY A 509 7.89 15.61 -23.42
N GLU A 510 9.01 16.20 -23.04
CA GLU A 510 10.26 15.52 -22.78
C GLU A 510 10.88 16.05 -21.51
N ASN A 511 11.39 15.14 -20.67
CA ASN A 511 12.07 15.52 -19.45
C ASN A 511 13.25 14.58 -19.20
N SER A 512 14.43 15.16 -19.01
CA SER A 512 15.65 14.46 -18.61
C SER A 512 16.09 14.93 -17.24
N SER A 513 16.28 14.03 -16.30
CA SER A 513 16.74 14.38 -14.95
C SER A 513 17.98 13.59 -14.58
N TYR A 514 18.97 14.31 -14.03
CA TYR A 514 20.24 13.76 -13.56
C TYR A 514 20.41 14.16 -12.10
N SER A 515 20.76 13.23 -11.24
CA SER A 515 21.11 13.56 -9.85
C SER A 515 22.29 12.76 -9.36
N ALA A 516 23.12 13.40 -8.56
CA ALA A 516 24.23 12.80 -7.85
C ALA A 516 24.15 13.19 -6.39
N ASN A 517 24.26 12.21 -5.50
CA ASN A 517 24.31 12.40 -4.06
C ASN A 517 25.52 11.67 -3.51
N LEU A 518 26.35 12.38 -2.75
CA LEU A 518 27.54 11.85 -2.08
C LEU A 518 27.34 11.94 -0.58
N ILE A 519 27.55 10.84 0.12
CA ILE A 519 27.46 10.74 1.58
C ILE A 519 28.78 10.24 2.13
N TYR A 520 29.34 10.97 3.08
CA TYR A 520 30.51 10.58 3.84
C TYR A 520 30.16 10.44 5.31
N THR A 521 30.57 9.34 5.94
CA THR A 521 30.37 9.13 7.37
C THR A 521 31.70 9.06 8.11
N GLU A 522 31.82 9.83 9.20
CA GLU A 522 32.97 9.83 10.10
C GLU A 522 32.53 9.37 11.50
N PRO A 523 33.03 8.21 12.00
CA PRO A 523 32.74 7.79 13.36
C PRO A 523 33.46 8.66 14.40
N LEU A 524 32.69 9.24 15.32
CA LEU A 524 33.15 9.97 16.48
C LEU A 524 33.43 9.05 17.68
N GLY A 525 33.05 7.80 17.59
CA GLY A 525 33.22 6.79 18.61
C GLY A 525 32.49 5.51 18.27
N LYS A 526 32.27 4.60 19.22
CA LYS A 526 31.63 3.31 18.98
C LYS A 526 30.13 3.44 18.68
N LYS A 527 29.48 4.55 19.04
CA LYS A 527 28.02 4.71 19.01
C LYS A 527 27.54 6.00 18.36
N SER A 528 28.45 6.85 17.91
CA SER A 528 28.12 8.14 17.29
C SER A 528 28.92 8.39 16.03
N LEU A 529 28.31 9.08 15.07
CA LEU A 529 28.96 9.49 13.84
C LEU A 529 28.46 10.87 13.39
N LEU A 530 29.28 11.52 12.59
CA LEU A 530 28.91 12.62 11.74
C LEU A 530 28.69 12.10 10.31
N GLU A 531 27.64 12.57 9.69
CA GLU A 531 27.34 12.35 8.28
C GLU A 531 27.37 13.68 7.56
N PHE A 532 28.12 13.74 6.48
CA PHE A 532 28.14 14.85 5.55
C PHE A 532 27.54 14.40 4.24
N ASN A 533 26.59 15.16 3.71
CA ASN A 533 26.01 14.89 2.41
C ASN A 533 26.16 16.11 1.50
N THR A 534 26.33 15.85 0.21
CA THR A 534 26.22 16.89 -0.83
C THR A 534 25.47 16.29 -2.01
N TYR A 535 24.65 17.11 -2.64
CA TYR A 535 23.85 16.69 -3.76
C TYR A 535 23.78 17.75 -4.86
N LEU A 536 23.66 17.25 -6.08
CA LEU A 536 23.36 18.03 -7.28
C LEU A 536 22.27 17.32 -8.04
N SER A 537 21.26 18.05 -8.48
CA SER A 537 20.21 17.52 -9.34
C SER A 537 19.87 18.55 -10.40
N LYS A 538 19.78 18.10 -11.65
CA LYS A 538 19.41 18.93 -12.79
C LYS A 538 18.29 18.23 -13.57
N SER A 539 17.21 18.93 -13.84
CA SER A 539 16.09 18.48 -14.66
C SER A 539 15.89 19.43 -15.82
N ILE A 540 15.91 18.92 -17.03
CA ILE A 540 15.74 19.66 -18.27
C ILE A 540 14.47 19.16 -18.92
N GLY A 541 13.51 20.03 -19.13
CA GLY A 541 12.21 19.70 -19.68
C GLY A 541 11.83 20.59 -20.88
N SER A 542 11.17 19.99 -21.85
CA SER A 542 10.48 20.70 -22.92
C SER A 542 9.01 20.27 -22.97
N SER A 543 8.14 21.20 -23.26
CA SER A 543 6.71 20.94 -23.44
C SER A 543 6.20 21.79 -24.62
N SER A 544 5.54 21.13 -25.55
CA SER A 544 4.85 21.76 -26.67
C SER A 544 3.40 21.32 -26.67
N ARG A 545 2.49 22.28 -26.63
CA ARG A 545 1.06 22.10 -26.84
C ARG A 545 0.65 22.97 -28.03
N ARG A 546 0.23 22.33 -29.13
CA ARG A 546 -0.28 23.02 -30.31
C ARG A 546 -1.74 22.66 -30.48
N ILE A 547 -2.56 23.70 -30.69
CA ILE A 547 -4.00 23.57 -30.91
C ILE A 547 -4.33 24.06 -32.28
N PHE A 548 -5.05 23.26 -33.02
CA PHE A 548 -5.50 23.54 -34.37
C PHE A 548 -7.03 23.59 -34.38
N ASP A 549 -7.60 24.67 -34.85
CA ASP A 549 -9.03 24.79 -35.12
C ASP A 549 -9.37 24.10 -36.44
N ARG A 550 -10.56 23.53 -36.56
CA ARG A 550 -11.05 22.94 -37.79
C ARG A 550 -11.25 24.02 -38.84
N ASN A 551 -10.75 23.79 -40.02
CA ASN A 551 -10.91 24.65 -41.18
C ASN A 551 -12.13 24.16 -41.98
N ASN A 552 -13.20 24.93 -42.01
CA ASN A 552 -14.44 24.58 -42.71
C ASN A 552 -14.26 24.49 -44.23
N ALA A 553 -13.20 25.10 -44.80
CA ALA A 553 -12.94 25.04 -46.23
C ALA A 553 -12.19 23.76 -46.67
N THR A 554 -11.30 23.24 -45.81
CA THR A 554 -10.48 22.04 -46.09
C THR A 554 -10.97 20.80 -45.38
N ASP A 555 -11.88 20.94 -44.43
CA ASP A 555 -12.37 19.89 -43.50
C ASP A 555 -11.26 19.28 -42.66
N ASN A 556 -10.13 19.97 -42.49
CA ASN A 556 -8.96 19.52 -41.74
C ASN A 556 -8.65 20.43 -40.54
N TYR A 557 -7.85 19.93 -39.60
CA TYR A 557 -7.32 20.72 -38.46
C TYR A 557 -5.97 21.33 -38.87
N ASP A 558 -6.01 22.38 -39.67
CA ASP A 558 -4.83 23.08 -40.24
C ASP A 558 -4.69 24.54 -39.77
N LEU A 559 -5.68 25.10 -39.06
CA LEU A 559 -5.64 26.47 -38.56
C LEU A 559 -5.02 26.52 -37.16
N LEU A 560 -3.74 26.88 -37.07
CA LEU A 560 -3.05 26.96 -35.78
C LEU A 560 -3.65 28.07 -34.92
N ASN A 561 -4.20 27.71 -33.77
CA ASN A 561 -4.67 28.65 -32.74
C ASN A 561 -3.48 29.12 -31.88
N THR A 562 -2.88 30.25 -32.27
CA THR A 562 -1.69 30.80 -31.60
C THR A 562 -1.96 31.24 -30.16
N ARG A 563 -3.19 31.60 -29.82
CA ARG A 563 -3.59 32.04 -28.46
C ARG A 563 -3.58 30.88 -27.47
N LEU A 564 -3.93 29.68 -27.92
CA LEU A 564 -3.98 28.46 -27.06
C LEU A 564 -2.74 27.58 -27.21
N THR A 565 -1.91 27.84 -28.22
CA THR A 565 -0.65 27.15 -28.47
C THR A 565 0.42 27.65 -27.48
N ASN A 566 1.14 26.71 -26.86
CA ASN A 566 2.19 27.03 -25.89
C ASN A 566 3.38 26.06 -26.00
N GLU A 567 4.56 26.63 -26.23
CA GLU A 567 5.82 25.90 -26.28
C GLU A 567 6.76 26.45 -25.23
N PHE A 568 7.35 25.57 -24.44
CA PHE A 568 8.11 25.95 -23.27
C PHE A 568 9.29 25.03 -23.00
N ASN A 569 10.46 25.63 -22.66
CA ASN A 569 11.62 24.93 -22.15
C ASN A 569 11.86 25.29 -20.68
N SER A 570 12.39 24.34 -19.91
CA SER A 570 12.69 24.56 -18.51
C SER A 570 13.96 23.85 -18.09
N GLU A 571 14.69 24.48 -17.21
CA GLU A 571 15.82 23.90 -16.51
C GLU A 571 15.63 24.12 -15.02
N TYR A 572 15.74 23.04 -14.26
CA TYR A 572 15.60 23.08 -12.82
C TYR A 572 16.85 22.47 -12.18
N THR A 573 17.60 23.30 -11.45
CA THR A 573 18.84 22.89 -10.80
C THR A 573 18.73 23.02 -9.30
N TYR A 574 19.00 21.91 -8.58
CA TYR A 574 19.16 21.88 -7.14
C TYR A 574 20.60 21.54 -6.80
N SER A 575 21.19 22.29 -5.90
CA SER A 575 22.46 21.96 -5.29
C SER A 575 22.41 22.21 -3.79
N GLY A 576 23.13 21.42 -3.06
CA GLY A 576 23.13 21.61 -1.61
C GLY A 576 24.05 20.65 -0.89
N GLY A 577 24.14 20.86 0.41
CA GLY A 577 24.91 20.02 1.30
C GLY A 577 24.40 20.14 2.72
N GLY A 578 24.67 19.14 3.51
CA GLY A 578 24.21 19.09 4.88
C GLY A 578 25.11 18.31 5.80
N MET A 579 24.86 18.47 7.07
CA MET A 579 25.53 17.74 8.14
C MET A 579 24.48 17.17 9.09
N SER A 580 24.66 15.93 9.50
CA SER A 580 23.82 15.29 10.51
C SER A 580 24.68 14.60 11.57
N TYR A 581 24.34 14.78 12.82
CA TYR A 581 24.88 14.01 13.93
C TYR A 581 23.95 12.85 14.23
N ARG A 582 24.49 11.64 14.37
CA ARG A 582 23.76 10.42 14.71
C ARG A 582 24.36 9.75 15.94
N SER A 583 23.50 9.27 16.84
CA SER A 583 23.88 8.53 18.02
C SER A 583 22.98 7.28 18.18
N ASN A 584 23.62 6.10 18.18
CA ASN A 584 22.97 4.81 18.32
C ASN A 584 23.30 4.21 19.67
N GLN A 585 22.40 4.35 20.64
CA GLN A 585 22.51 3.80 21.97
C GLN A 585 21.67 2.49 22.10
N LYS A 586 21.90 1.75 23.15
CA LYS A 586 21.21 0.47 23.39
C LYS A 586 19.67 0.61 23.45
N LYS A 587 19.16 1.73 23.98
CA LYS A 587 17.73 1.98 24.16
C LYS A 587 17.16 3.05 23.24
N TYR A 588 18.00 3.93 22.69
CA TYR A 588 17.53 5.00 21.81
C TYR A 588 18.49 5.27 20.65
N ASN A 589 17.93 5.71 19.54
CA ASN A 589 18.63 6.24 18.37
C ASN A 589 18.18 7.67 18.18
N PHE A 590 19.11 8.55 17.96
CA PHE A 590 18.86 9.97 17.75
C PHE A 590 19.66 10.45 16.54
N SER A 591 19.04 11.23 15.67
CA SER A 591 19.71 11.93 14.57
C SER A 591 19.15 13.33 14.48
N THR A 592 20.03 14.31 14.36
CA THR A 592 19.65 15.69 14.05
C THR A 592 20.61 16.27 13.05
N GLY A 593 20.10 17.11 12.17
CA GLY A 593 20.92 17.72 11.14
C GLY A 593 20.18 18.86 10.42
N PHE A 594 20.87 19.46 9.49
CA PHE A 594 20.31 20.43 8.57
C PHE A 594 20.98 20.30 7.20
N SER A 595 20.29 20.78 6.18
CA SER A 595 20.84 20.93 4.83
C SER A 595 20.62 22.36 4.33
N LEU A 596 21.63 22.92 3.70
CA LEU A 596 21.53 24.13 2.93
C LEU A 596 21.22 23.76 1.47
N GLN A 597 20.25 24.40 0.87
CA GLN A 597 19.82 24.11 -0.49
C GLN A 597 19.75 25.41 -1.29
N LYS A 598 20.31 25.40 -2.49
CA LYS A 598 20.03 26.38 -3.54
C LYS A 598 19.24 25.70 -4.65
N ALA A 599 18.14 26.33 -5.07
CA ALA A 599 17.32 25.89 -6.17
C ALA A 599 17.21 27.02 -7.20
N VAL A 600 17.46 26.71 -8.47
CA VAL A 600 17.36 27.66 -9.57
C VAL A 600 16.39 27.07 -10.59
N LEU A 601 15.39 27.84 -10.98
CA LEU A 601 14.44 27.52 -12.03
C LEU A 601 14.63 28.54 -13.15
N ASP A 602 15.04 28.07 -14.31
CA ASP A 602 15.10 28.84 -15.55
C ASP A 602 14.05 28.31 -16.53
N GLY A 603 13.28 29.22 -17.11
CA GLY A 603 12.21 28.89 -18.04
C GLY A 603 12.20 29.83 -19.22
N GLU A 604 11.90 29.29 -20.41
CA GLU A 604 11.72 30.07 -21.61
C GLU A 604 10.40 29.67 -22.29
N ASN A 605 9.47 30.63 -22.34
CA ASN A 605 8.25 30.46 -23.15
C ASN A 605 8.55 30.88 -24.58
N ILE A 606 8.65 29.89 -25.47
CA ILE A 606 9.00 30.11 -26.87
C ILE A 606 7.85 30.82 -27.60
N SER A 607 6.60 30.43 -27.33
CA SER A 607 5.42 31.02 -27.95
C SER A 607 5.21 32.48 -27.55
N ALA A 608 5.41 32.82 -26.30
CA ALA A 608 5.25 34.17 -25.77
C ALA A 608 6.59 35.00 -25.81
N LYS A 609 7.73 34.37 -26.18
CA LYS A 609 9.07 34.96 -26.19
C LYS A 609 9.46 35.60 -24.85
N THR A 610 9.08 34.94 -23.73
CA THR A 610 9.36 35.40 -22.38
C THR A 610 10.29 34.46 -21.66
N LYS A 611 11.15 35.00 -20.79
CA LYS A 611 12.06 34.25 -19.96
C LYS A 611 11.69 34.44 -18.48
N LEU A 612 11.80 33.40 -17.69
CA LEU A 612 11.59 33.40 -16.26
C LEU A 612 12.83 32.78 -15.60
N SER A 613 13.38 33.48 -14.60
CA SER A 613 14.42 32.91 -13.76
C SER A 613 14.10 33.17 -12.29
N GLN A 614 14.09 32.13 -11.49
CA GLN A 614 13.86 32.21 -10.04
C GLN A 614 14.95 31.46 -9.29
N SER A 615 15.46 32.03 -8.21
CA SER A 615 16.46 31.42 -7.36
C SER A 615 16.02 31.45 -5.90
N PHE A 616 16.17 30.32 -5.21
CA PHE A 616 15.75 30.15 -3.83
C PHE A 616 16.89 29.55 -3.01
N GLN A 617 17.03 30.00 -1.77
CA GLN A 617 17.96 29.44 -0.80
C GLN A 617 17.19 29.03 0.45
N ASP A 618 17.47 27.84 0.97
CA ASP A 618 16.73 27.25 2.06
C ASP A 618 17.64 26.55 3.07
N ILE A 619 17.24 26.66 4.33
CA ILE A 619 17.78 25.83 5.41
C ILE A 619 16.71 24.81 5.76
N LEU A 620 17.11 23.54 5.81
CA LEU A 620 16.21 22.41 5.94
C LEU A 620 16.60 21.55 7.13
N PRO A 621 16.15 21.91 8.34
CA PRO A 621 16.38 21.11 9.53
C PRO A 621 15.62 19.78 9.47
N ASN A 622 16.23 18.75 10.06
CA ASN A 622 15.62 17.44 10.28
C ASN A 622 16.06 16.87 11.63
N ALA A 623 15.19 16.07 12.25
CA ALA A 623 15.49 15.34 13.46
C ALA A 623 14.70 14.03 13.49
N THR A 624 15.35 12.95 13.93
CA THR A 624 14.70 11.68 14.20
C THR A 624 15.07 11.21 15.60
N PHE A 625 14.08 10.68 16.32
CA PHE A 625 14.27 10.11 17.63
C PHE A 625 13.51 8.81 17.74
N ARG A 626 14.20 7.73 18.06
CA ARG A 626 13.62 6.43 18.32
C ARG A 626 13.98 5.97 19.72
N TYR A 627 12.98 5.61 20.49
CA TYR A 627 13.16 5.03 21.82
C TYR A 627 12.59 3.62 21.88
N ASN A 628 13.43 2.64 22.16
CA ASN A 628 13.06 1.24 22.33
C ASN A 628 12.85 0.92 23.81
N PHE A 629 11.60 0.91 24.27
CA PHE A 629 11.24 0.47 25.62
C PHE A 629 11.54 -1.04 25.81
N SER A 630 11.31 -1.82 24.74
CA SER A 630 11.63 -3.23 24.59
C SER A 630 11.74 -3.58 23.11
N GLN A 631 12.06 -4.82 22.75
CA GLN A 631 12.07 -5.29 21.36
C GLN A 631 10.68 -5.17 20.66
N THR A 632 9.61 -5.16 21.46
CA THR A 632 8.22 -5.11 20.96
C THR A 632 7.48 -3.83 21.36
N LYS A 633 8.20 -2.83 21.89
CA LYS A 633 7.60 -1.54 22.27
C LYS A 633 8.55 -0.40 21.94
N ASN A 634 8.18 0.45 21.01
CA ASN A 634 8.98 1.59 20.56
C ASN A 634 8.14 2.83 20.29
N LEU A 635 8.82 3.99 20.40
CA LEU A 635 8.34 5.31 20.01
C LEU A 635 9.29 5.85 18.95
N ASN A 636 8.75 6.30 17.81
CA ASN A 636 9.49 6.98 16.77
C ASN A 636 8.91 8.38 16.60
N VAL A 637 9.77 9.39 16.54
CA VAL A 637 9.43 10.78 16.26
C VAL A 637 10.32 11.25 15.12
N ASP A 638 9.71 11.64 14.00
CA ASP A 638 10.40 12.14 12.82
C ASP A 638 9.92 13.57 12.52
N TYR A 639 10.83 14.51 12.52
CA TYR A 639 10.60 15.88 12.06
C TYR A 639 11.44 16.15 10.82
N ARG A 640 10.79 16.62 9.74
CA ARG A 640 11.46 16.93 8.47
C ARG A 640 10.88 18.17 7.85
N THR A 641 11.75 18.99 7.27
CA THR A 641 11.35 20.12 6.44
C THR A 641 11.59 19.85 4.97
N SER A 642 10.77 20.46 4.13
CA SER A 642 10.87 20.33 2.68
C SER A 642 10.36 21.59 1.97
N THR A 643 10.85 21.87 0.75
CA THR A 643 10.31 22.90 -0.12
C THR A 643 9.71 22.27 -1.38
N ASN A 644 8.59 22.82 -1.87
CA ASN A 644 7.99 22.47 -3.14
C ASN A 644 7.94 23.72 -4.00
N GLN A 645 8.49 23.60 -5.20
CA GLN A 645 8.49 24.72 -6.16
C GLN A 645 7.19 24.70 -6.98
N PRO A 646 6.79 25.86 -7.53
CA PRO A 646 5.73 25.90 -8.51
C PRO A 646 6.08 25.03 -9.72
N SER A 647 5.10 24.37 -10.31
CA SER A 647 5.27 23.71 -11.60
C SER A 647 5.33 24.75 -12.72
N ILE A 648 5.92 24.36 -13.84
CA ILE A 648 5.99 25.20 -15.02
C ILE A 648 4.60 25.66 -15.48
N THR A 649 3.64 24.75 -15.51
CA THR A 649 2.25 25.07 -15.86
C THR A 649 1.61 26.06 -14.89
N GLN A 650 2.00 26.02 -13.62
CA GLN A 650 1.53 27.02 -12.65
C GLN A 650 2.16 28.41 -12.84
N LEU A 651 3.34 28.48 -13.45
CA LEU A 651 4.04 29.75 -13.69
C LEU A 651 3.70 30.38 -15.05
N GLN A 652 3.19 29.60 -16.00
CA GLN A 652 2.90 30.09 -17.36
C GLN A 652 1.62 30.89 -17.44
N PRO A 653 1.65 32.17 -17.80
CA PRO A 653 0.45 32.99 -17.96
C PRO A 653 -0.27 32.70 -19.31
N VAL A 654 -0.51 31.44 -19.63
CA VAL A 654 -1.18 30.99 -20.84
C VAL A 654 -2.49 30.29 -20.48
N LEU A 655 -3.57 30.68 -21.13
CA LEU A 655 -4.89 30.13 -20.85
C LEU A 655 -5.00 28.67 -21.33
N ASP A 656 -5.43 27.81 -20.47
CA ASP A 656 -5.81 26.43 -20.77
C ASP A 656 -7.34 26.32 -20.78
N GLN A 657 -7.91 25.98 -21.92
CA GLN A 657 -9.34 25.81 -22.17
C GLN A 657 -9.70 24.37 -22.53
N SER A 658 -8.85 23.42 -22.22
CA SER A 658 -9.11 21.97 -22.44
C SER A 658 -10.37 21.48 -21.73
N ASN A 659 -10.78 22.20 -20.69
CA ASN A 659 -12.10 22.06 -20.06
C ASN A 659 -12.85 23.39 -20.14
N ILE A 660 -13.90 23.46 -20.97
CA ILE A 660 -14.67 24.67 -21.18
C ILE A 660 -15.37 25.20 -19.92
N ASN A 661 -15.69 24.27 -18.98
CA ASN A 661 -16.33 24.62 -17.73
C ASN A 661 -15.34 25.07 -16.64
N ARG A 662 -14.05 24.76 -16.82
CA ARG A 662 -12.99 25.14 -15.88
C ARG A 662 -11.71 25.44 -16.65
N GLN A 663 -11.43 26.68 -16.82
CA GLN A 663 -10.22 27.18 -17.48
C GLN A 663 -9.14 27.46 -16.44
N SER A 664 -7.87 27.44 -16.84
CA SER A 664 -6.77 27.81 -15.95
C SER A 664 -5.74 28.70 -16.62
N ILE A 665 -5.13 29.58 -15.81
CA ILE A 665 -4.03 30.45 -16.22
C ILE A 665 -2.97 30.43 -15.13
N GLY A 666 -1.70 30.35 -15.50
CA GLY A 666 -0.62 30.32 -14.54
C GLY A 666 -0.30 31.71 -13.95
N ASN A 667 0.58 31.74 -12.96
CA ASN A 667 1.02 32.92 -12.23
C ASN A 667 2.56 32.92 -12.07
N PRO A 668 3.28 33.79 -12.80
CA PRO A 668 4.75 33.87 -12.75
C PRO A 668 5.31 34.35 -11.40
N ASP A 669 4.46 35.00 -10.55
CA ASP A 669 4.86 35.56 -9.27
C ASP A 669 4.85 34.55 -8.11
N LEU A 670 4.57 33.28 -8.40
CA LEU A 670 4.49 32.24 -7.38
C LEU A 670 5.83 32.05 -6.67
N LYS A 671 5.74 31.96 -5.35
CA LYS A 671 6.83 31.58 -4.47
C LYS A 671 6.78 30.07 -4.17
N ARG A 672 7.93 29.48 -3.81
CA ARG A 672 7.99 28.10 -3.35
C ARG A 672 7.25 27.91 -2.02
N SER A 673 6.67 26.76 -1.85
CA SER A 673 6.11 26.35 -0.55
C SER A 673 7.20 25.77 0.35
N TYR A 674 7.11 26.03 1.66
CA TYR A 674 8.00 25.44 2.67
C TYR A 674 7.13 24.61 3.62
N VAL A 675 7.44 23.30 3.72
CA VAL A 675 6.60 22.32 4.44
C VAL A 675 7.34 21.81 5.67
N HIS A 676 6.67 21.84 6.81
CA HIS A 676 7.09 21.18 8.04
C HIS A 676 6.26 19.90 8.22
N ASN A 677 6.91 18.78 8.44
CA ASN A 677 6.26 17.49 8.68
C ASN A 677 6.73 16.92 10.02
N LEU A 678 5.79 16.59 10.89
CA LEU A 678 6.00 15.86 12.14
C LEU A 678 5.26 14.54 12.07
N ASN A 679 5.95 13.42 12.27
CA ASN A 679 5.40 12.09 12.31
C ASN A 679 5.77 11.44 13.66
N ILE A 680 4.76 11.03 14.42
CA ILE A 680 4.92 10.33 15.69
C ILE A 680 4.27 8.97 15.57
N ARG A 681 5.03 7.90 15.86
CA ARG A 681 4.56 6.52 15.82
C ARG A 681 4.88 5.83 17.14
N PHE A 682 3.88 5.27 17.78
CA PHE A 682 4.05 4.44 18.94
C PHE A 682 3.52 3.03 18.65
N PHE A 683 4.33 2.05 18.95
CA PHE A 683 4.01 0.65 18.77
C PHE A 683 4.25 -0.12 20.06
N SER A 684 3.33 -1.01 20.41
CA SER A 684 3.48 -1.96 21.52
C SER A 684 2.78 -3.26 21.18
N SER A 685 3.51 -4.36 21.13
CA SER A 685 2.96 -5.70 20.90
C SER A 685 3.36 -6.62 22.03
N LYS A 686 2.39 -7.34 22.58
CA LYS A 686 2.58 -8.49 23.45
C LYS A 686 2.04 -9.71 22.71
N ILE A 687 2.83 -10.20 21.74
CA ILE A 687 2.46 -11.32 20.85
C ILE A 687 1.90 -12.51 21.65
N LEU A 688 2.47 -12.80 22.82
CA LEU A 688 2.08 -13.82 23.78
C LEU A 688 0.66 -13.71 24.31
N ALA A 689 0.29 -12.48 24.60
CA ALA A 689 -1.04 -12.17 25.12
C ALA A 689 -2.03 -11.88 23.99
N GLY A 690 -1.60 -12.00 22.70
CA GLY A 690 -2.38 -11.62 21.55
C GLY A 690 -2.76 -10.12 21.54
N LYS A 691 -1.99 -9.27 22.26
CA LYS A 691 -2.30 -7.85 22.41
C LYS A 691 -1.39 -7.03 21.51
N SER A 692 -1.97 -6.09 20.74
CA SER A 692 -1.25 -5.12 19.93
C SER A 692 -1.87 -3.73 20.12
N PHE A 693 -1.01 -2.73 20.25
CA PHE A 693 -1.40 -1.31 20.26
C PHE A 693 -0.51 -0.57 19.28
N PHE A 694 -1.13 0.15 18.37
CA PHE A 694 -0.46 0.98 17.39
C PHE A 694 -1.12 2.36 17.36
N SER A 695 -0.31 3.41 17.37
CA SER A 695 -0.79 4.78 17.23
C SER A 695 0.13 5.57 16.31
N THR A 696 -0.46 6.37 15.41
CA THR A 696 0.25 7.33 14.58
C THR A 696 -0.36 8.71 14.71
N LEU A 697 0.48 9.72 14.66
CA LEU A 697 0.09 11.12 14.49
C LEU A 697 0.98 11.74 13.42
N ASN A 698 0.35 12.26 12.36
CA ASN A 698 1.01 12.98 11.29
C ASN A 698 0.49 14.41 11.30
N ALA A 699 1.37 15.38 11.48
CA ALA A 699 1.05 16.79 11.42
C ALA A 699 1.91 17.47 10.36
N SER A 700 1.32 18.29 9.51
CA SER A 700 2.04 19.09 8.54
C SER A 700 1.46 20.50 8.47
N THR A 701 2.36 21.48 8.32
CA THR A 701 1.99 22.86 8.00
C THR A 701 2.82 23.34 6.82
N THR A 702 2.25 24.20 6.00
CA THR A 702 2.87 24.68 4.77
C THR A 702 2.85 26.20 4.74
N ASN A 703 4.02 26.80 4.71
CA ASN A 703 4.18 28.23 4.47
C ASN A 703 4.25 28.49 2.95
N ASN A 704 3.67 29.58 2.47
CA ASN A 704 3.51 29.90 1.05
C ASN A 704 2.87 28.72 0.28
N SER A 705 1.83 28.10 0.82
CA SER A 705 1.10 27.03 0.14
C SER A 705 0.54 27.52 -1.19
N ILE A 706 0.79 26.80 -2.27
CA ILE A 706 0.23 27.13 -3.58
C ILE A 706 -1.18 26.55 -3.64
N VAL A 707 -2.17 27.43 -3.77
CA VAL A 707 -3.59 27.10 -3.83
C VAL A 707 -4.25 27.75 -5.04
N ASN A 708 -5.45 27.32 -5.38
CA ASN A 708 -6.21 27.88 -6.48
C ASN A 708 -6.99 29.12 -6.02
N TYR A 709 -6.89 30.17 -6.80
CA TYR A 709 -7.77 31.30 -6.80
C TYR A 709 -8.79 31.08 -7.91
N ASP A 710 -10.04 30.75 -7.52
CA ASP A 710 -11.12 30.48 -8.44
C ASP A 710 -11.99 31.72 -8.62
N SER A 711 -12.14 32.19 -9.87
CA SER A 711 -13.06 33.23 -10.30
C SER A 711 -14.18 32.61 -11.11
N VAL A 712 -15.41 32.80 -10.70
CA VAL A 712 -16.57 32.34 -11.48
C VAL A 712 -17.01 33.45 -12.40
N LEU A 713 -16.86 33.20 -13.71
CA LEU A 713 -17.24 34.12 -14.80
C LEU A 713 -18.78 34.22 -14.93
N PRO A 714 -19.34 35.22 -15.63
CA PRO A 714 -20.79 35.37 -15.79
C PRO A 714 -21.48 34.13 -16.37
N ASN A 715 -20.83 33.43 -17.31
CA ASN A 715 -21.30 32.16 -17.90
C ASN A 715 -21.10 30.94 -17.00
N ARG A 716 -20.68 31.15 -15.74
CA ARG A 716 -20.36 30.10 -14.75
C ARG A 716 -19.19 29.19 -15.14
N THR A 717 -18.39 29.57 -16.10
CA THR A 717 -17.06 29.00 -16.26
C THR A 717 -16.17 29.40 -15.07
N ILE A 718 -15.41 28.48 -14.52
CA ILE A 718 -14.47 28.76 -13.44
C ILE A 718 -13.11 29.04 -14.05
N LEU A 719 -12.58 30.26 -13.84
CA LEU A 719 -11.20 30.60 -14.17
C LEU A 719 -10.33 30.39 -12.91
N THR A 720 -9.38 29.48 -12.98
CA THR A 720 -8.48 29.13 -11.88
C THR A 720 -7.09 29.75 -12.11
N ARG A 721 -6.55 30.43 -11.09
CA ARG A 721 -5.17 30.94 -11.07
C ARG A 721 -4.48 30.48 -9.79
N PRO A 722 -3.27 29.90 -9.82
CA PRO A 722 -2.54 29.55 -8.61
C PRO A 722 -2.01 30.80 -7.89
N VAL A 723 -2.12 30.82 -6.55
CA VAL A 723 -1.61 31.87 -5.67
C VAL A 723 -0.98 31.27 -4.40
N ASN A 724 -0.11 32.01 -3.71
CA ASN A 724 0.46 31.59 -2.44
C ASN A 724 -0.42 32.05 -1.26
N VAL A 725 -0.61 31.18 -0.30
CA VAL A 725 -1.29 31.47 0.98
C VAL A 725 -0.55 30.82 2.15
N ASP A 726 -0.70 31.38 3.34
CA ASP A 726 -0.20 30.82 4.58
C ASP A 726 -1.36 30.29 5.43
N GLY A 727 -1.02 29.41 6.42
CA GLY A 727 -2.00 28.92 7.39
C GLY A 727 -2.64 27.56 7.05
N ALA A 728 -2.29 26.96 5.90
CA ALA A 728 -2.73 25.60 5.58
C ALA A 728 -2.03 24.57 6.49
N TYR A 729 -2.83 23.70 7.14
CA TYR A 729 -2.28 22.61 7.95
C TYR A 729 -3.15 21.37 7.86
N ARG A 730 -2.52 20.21 8.16
CA ARG A 730 -3.16 18.91 8.21
C ARG A 730 -2.67 18.13 9.41
N ILE A 731 -3.60 17.59 10.19
CA ILE A 731 -3.31 16.72 11.34
C ILE A 731 -4.15 15.46 11.17
N ASN A 732 -3.50 14.29 11.10
CA ASN A 732 -4.16 13.00 11.00
C ASN A 732 -3.60 12.06 12.05
N GLY A 733 -4.49 11.45 12.82
CA GLY A 733 -4.15 10.48 13.85
C GLY A 733 -4.88 9.16 13.66
N SER A 734 -4.24 8.07 14.04
CA SER A 734 -4.90 6.77 14.15
C SER A 734 -4.46 6.04 15.40
N VAL A 735 -5.39 5.31 16.00
CA VAL A 735 -5.15 4.41 17.12
C VAL A 735 -5.81 3.08 16.81
N ASN A 736 -5.05 1.98 16.96
CA ASN A 736 -5.55 0.63 16.80
C ASN A 736 -5.15 -0.20 18.01
N TYR A 737 -6.10 -0.91 18.59
CA TYR A 737 -5.90 -1.81 19.71
C TYR A 737 -6.55 -3.15 19.43
N GLY A 738 -5.76 -4.23 19.43
CA GLY A 738 -6.22 -5.59 19.23
C GLY A 738 -5.85 -6.50 20.40
N PHE A 739 -6.73 -7.44 20.73
CA PHE A 739 -6.44 -8.47 21.73
C PHE A 739 -7.15 -9.79 21.41
N GLY A 740 -6.47 -10.88 21.74
CA GLY A 740 -7.02 -12.23 21.60
C GLY A 740 -7.82 -12.64 22.84
N ILE A 741 -8.94 -13.32 22.62
CA ILE A 741 -9.78 -13.93 23.65
C ILE A 741 -9.56 -15.45 23.53
N LYS A 742 -8.56 -15.97 24.25
CA LYS A 742 -8.08 -17.36 24.11
C LYS A 742 -9.18 -18.41 24.30
N LYS A 743 -10.06 -18.23 25.29
CA LYS A 743 -11.17 -19.16 25.57
C LYS A 743 -12.15 -19.29 24.39
N LEU A 744 -12.36 -18.19 23.66
CA LEU A 744 -13.26 -18.14 22.52
C LEU A 744 -12.54 -18.36 21.18
N LYS A 745 -11.24 -18.70 21.18
CA LYS A 745 -10.42 -18.80 19.95
C LYS A 745 -10.63 -17.61 19.01
N SER A 746 -10.79 -16.42 19.59
CA SER A 746 -11.19 -15.22 18.85
C SER A 746 -10.25 -14.04 19.10
N ARG A 747 -10.31 -13.06 18.21
CA ARG A 747 -9.59 -11.80 18.30
C ARG A 747 -10.55 -10.65 18.12
N LEU A 748 -10.43 -9.62 18.97
CA LEU A 748 -11.17 -8.38 18.86
C LEU A 748 -10.19 -7.24 18.64
N SER A 749 -10.52 -6.35 17.70
CA SER A 749 -9.71 -5.16 17.41
C SER A 749 -10.61 -3.93 17.32
N PHE A 750 -10.12 -2.82 17.88
CA PHE A 750 -10.75 -1.50 17.82
C PHE A 750 -9.80 -0.53 17.13
N GLY A 751 -10.32 0.26 16.22
CA GLY A 751 -9.61 1.32 15.54
C GLY A 751 -10.33 2.66 15.67
N LEU A 752 -9.57 3.74 15.72
CA LEU A 752 -10.06 5.10 15.62
C LEU A 752 -9.14 5.89 14.71
N ASN A 753 -9.68 6.47 13.65
CA ASN A 753 -9.00 7.44 12.82
C ASN A 753 -9.63 8.81 13.07
N ALA A 754 -8.79 9.85 13.17
CA ALA A 754 -9.25 11.23 13.28
C ALA A 754 -8.41 12.13 12.39
N GLY A 755 -9.04 13.09 11.72
CA GLY A 755 -8.38 14.03 10.83
C GLY A 755 -8.92 15.46 11.03
N LEU A 756 -8.01 16.42 10.96
CA LEU A 756 -8.29 17.84 10.92
C LEU A 756 -7.48 18.45 9.78
N ASN A 757 -8.17 18.95 8.75
CA ASN A 757 -7.56 19.59 7.60
C ASN A 757 -8.06 21.02 7.51
N ASN A 758 -7.16 21.98 7.49
CA ASN A 758 -7.43 23.38 7.22
C ASN A 758 -6.92 23.71 5.82
N ASN A 759 -7.84 23.84 4.87
CA ASN A 759 -7.54 24.23 3.51
C ASN A 759 -7.93 25.71 3.33
N ILE A 760 -7.04 26.45 2.68
CA ILE A 760 -7.26 27.86 2.37
C ILE A 760 -7.34 27.99 0.85
N SER A 761 -8.26 28.79 0.35
CA SER A 761 -8.43 29.10 -1.07
C SER A 761 -9.00 30.50 -1.23
N TYR A 762 -9.02 31.00 -2.47
CA TYR A 762 -9.75 32.19 -2.81
C TYR A 762 -10.93 31.84 -3.72
N ALA A 763 -12.03 32.54 -3.52
CA ALA A 763 -13.20 32.46 -4.38
C ALA A 763 -13.73 33.87 -4.64
N ASN A 764 -13.70 34.35 -5.89
CA ASN A 764 -14.13 35.69 -6.30
C ASN A 764 -13.55 36.83 -5.43
N GLY A 765 -12.25 36.76 -5.11
CA GLY A 765 -11.57 37.77 -4.29
C GLY A 765 -11.65 37.57 -2.78
N LEU A 766 -12.49 36.69 -2.27
CA LEU A 766 -12.64 36.43 -0.83
C LEU A 766 -11.75 35.26 -0.41
N LEU A 767 -11.00 35.45 0.65
CA LEU A 767 -10.26 34.38 1.30
C LEU A 767 -11.25 33.42 1.98
N ASN A 768 -11.17 32.13 1.62
CA ASN A 768 -12.08 31.12 2.13
C ASN A 768 -11.28 30.04 2.89
N THR A 769 -11.60 29.92 4.18
CA THR A 769 -11.04 28.88 5.04
C THR A 769 -12.02 27.72 5.15
N ILE A 770 -11.59 26.52 4.76
CA ILE A 770 -12.39 25.31 4.79
C ILE A 770 -11.78 24.32 5.77
N VAL A 771 -12.45 24.12 6.89
CA VAL A 771 -12.04 23.17 7.92
C VAL A 771 -12.82 21.87 7.78
N THR A 772 -12.10 20.78 7.48
CA THR A 772 -12.68 19.44 7.46
C THR A 772 -12.23 18.65 8.67
N LYS A 773 -13.19 18.21 9.48
CA LYS A 773 -13.01 17.31 10.61
C LYS A 773 -13.55 15.94 10.23
N SER A 774 -12.74 14.90 10.41
CA SER A 774 -13.16 13.53 10.16
C SER A 774 -12.89 12.63 11.36
N THR A 775 -13.78 11.68 11.62
CA THR A 775 -13.57 10.64 12.62
C THR A 775 -14.13 9.32 12.13
N GLY A 776 -13.40 8.22 12.40
CA GLY A 776 -13.72 6.91 11.88
C GLY A 776 -13.44 5.80 12.90
N PRO A 777 -14.38 5.55 13.88
CA PRO A 777 -14.27 4.38 14.70
C PRO A 777 -14.52 3.10 13.90
N SER A 778 -13.80 2.05 14.22
CA SER A 778 -13.92 0.73 13.62
C SER A 778 -13.77 -0.37 14.64
N MET A 779 -14.41 -1.51 14.38
CA MET A 779 -14.32 -2.72 15.18
C MET A 779 -14.21 -3.92 14.26
N SER A 780 -13.37 -4.89 14.60
CA SER A 780 -13.33 -6.19 13.94
C SER A 780 -13.28 -7.31 14.96
N TYR A 781 -13.99 -8.40 14.65
CA TYR A 781 -14.04 -9.63 15.44
C TYR A 781 -13.72 -10.81 14.53
N ALA A 782 -12.69 -11.56 14.86
CA ALA A 782 -12.29 -12.76 14.14
C ALA A 782 -12.43 -13.98 15.04
N TYR A 783 -13.10 -15.04 14.56
CA TYR A 783 -13.24 -16.34 15.21
C TYR A 783 -12.72 -17.42 14.26
N ILE A 784 -11.70 -18.16 14.68
CA ILE A 784 -11.00 -19.13 13.84
C ILE A 784 -10.95 -20.47 14.57
N VAL A 785 -11.56 -21.49 13.96
CA VAL A 785 -11.44 -22.89 14.38
C VAL A 785 -10.89 -23.67 13.20
N ASP A 786 -9.64 -24.10 13.32
CA ASP A 786 -8.93 -24.80 12.25
C ASP A 786 -9.71 -25.98 11.68
N ASP A 787 -9.76 -26.08 10.34
CA ASP A 787 -10.45 -27.11 9.58
C ASP A 787 -11.98 -27.20 9.81
N VAL A 788 -12.59 -26.19 10.49
CA VAL A 788 -14.04 -26.15 10.76
C VAL A 788 -14.68 -24.87 10.25
N ILE A 789 -14.25 -23.71 10.79
CA ILE A 789 -14.87 -22.42 10.45
C ILE A 789 -13.96 -21.25 10.74
N ASP A 790 -13.94 -20.27 9.82
CA ASP A 790 -13.35 -18.96 10.00
C ASP A 790 -14.45 -17.90 9.82
N ILE A 791 -14.62 -17.02 10.80
CA ILE A 791 -15.57 -15.90 10.76
C ILE A 791 -14.83 -14.61 11.01
N ASN A 792 -15.07 -13.59 10.18
CA ASN A 792 -14.56 -12.23 10.38
C ASN A 792 -15.71 -11.23 10.26
N LEU A 793 -16.00 -10.51 11.34
CA LEU A 793 -17.03 -9.46 11.38
C LEU A 793 -16.36 -8.11 11.49
N THR A 794 -16.80 -7.16 10.71
CA THR A 794 -16.27 -5.79 10.71
C THR A 794 -17.39 -4.76 10.79
N ALA A 795 -17.16 -3.70 11.56
CA ALA A 795 -18.02 -2.53 11.58
C ALA A 795 -17.13 -1.28 11.49
N ARG A 796 -17.44 -0.38 10.56
CA ARG A 796 -16.72 0.87 10.38
C ARG A 796 -17.70 2.01 10.21
N TYR A 797 -17.46 3.11 10.91
CA TYR A 797 -18.16 4.37 10.76
C TYR A 797 -17.16 5.40 10.23
N SER A 798 -17.56 6.24 9.32
CA SER A 798 -16.78 7.36 8.83
C SER A 798 -17.66 8.59 8.80
N PHE A 799 -17.41 9.48 9.74
CA PHE A 799 -18.08 10.77 9.85
C PHE A 799 -17.16 11.87 9.36
N SER A 800 -17.66 12.76 8.51
CA SER A 800 -16.93 13.92 8.01
C SER A 800 -17.81 15.16 8.10
N GLN A 801 -17.28 16.20 8.72
CA GLN A 801 -17.87 17.52 8.83
C GLN A 801 -16.97 18.53 8.13
N THR A 802 -17.53 19.28 7.19
CA THR A 802 -16.83 20.38 6.52
C THR A 802 -17.52 21.68 6.89
N SER A 803 -16.74 22.63 7.41
CA SER A 803 -17.17 23.99 7.72
C SER A 803 -16.51 24.97 6.76
N ASN A 804 -17.29 25.89 6.23
CA ASN A 804 -16.86 26.94 5.32
C ASN A 804 -17.05 28.28 6.01
N GLU A 805 -15.99 29.09 6.11
CA GLU A 805 -16.01 30.36 6.84
C GLU A 805 -16.79 31.43 6.11
N VAL A 806 -16.62 31.53 4.81
CA VAL A 806 -17.25 32.57 3.97
C VAL A 806 -18.75 32.33 3.77
N ASN A 807 -19.18 31.06 3.77
CA ASN A 807 -20.59 30.73 3.63
C ASN A 807 -20.99 29.56 4.52
N PRO A 808 -21.37 29.81 5.79
CA PRO A 808 -21.77 28.77 6.73
C PRO A 808 -22.99 27.94 6.31
N THR A 809 -23.84 28.44 5.40
CA THR A 809 -24.99 27.67 4.87
C THR A 809 -24.53 26.44 4.06
N LEU A 810 -23.26 26.40 3.66
CA LEU A 810 -22.64 25.33 2.87
C LEU A 810 -21.92 24.32 3.75
N ASN A 811 -22.07 24.40 5.07
CA ASN A 811 -21.54 23.39 5.97
C ASN A 811 -22.21 22.04 5.70
N THR A 812 -21.38 21.00 5.59
CA THR A 812 -21.86 19.66 5.26
C THR A 812 -21.43 18.65 6.31
N ASN A 813 -22.33 17.72 6.59
CA ASN A 813 -22.09 16.57 7.44
C ASN A 813 -22.48 15.32 6.68
N PHE A 814 -21.59 14.36 6.53
CA PHE A 814 -21.96 13.09 5.96
C PHE A 814 -21.41 11.93 6.80
N LEU A 815 -22.14 10.81 6.74
CA LEU A 815 -21.81 9.62 7.48
C LEU A 815 -21.90 8.42 6.55
N THR A 816 -20.82 7.62 6.53
CA THR A 816 -20.79 6.29 5.91
C THR A 816 -20.65 5.24 7.00
N LYS A 817 -21.52 4.23 6.98
CA LYS A 817 -21.47 3.05 7.86
C LYS A 817 -21.22 1.84 6.99
N VAL A 818 -20.27 0.99 7.37
CA VAL A 818 -19.97 -0.25 6.65
C VAL A 818 -19.96 -1.41 7.64
N PHE A 819 -20.75 -2.42 7.37
CA PHE A 819 -20.79 -3.68 8.11
C PHE A 819 -20.37 -4.81 7.19
N GLY A 820 -19.38 -5.58 7.60
CA GLY A 820 -18.87 -6.74 6.83
C GLY A 820 -18.96 -8.02 7.64
N ALA A 821 -19.28 -9.13 6.97
CA ALA A 821 -19.27 -10.47 7.53
C ALA A 821 -18.68 -11.44 6.50
N ASP A 822 -17.49 -11.99 6.77
CA ASP A 822 -16.85 -13.01 5.96
C ASP A 822 -16.87 -14.33 6.72
N MET A 823 -17.29 -15.42 6.07
CA MET A 823 -17.36 -16.73 6.67
C MET A 823 -16.82 -17.80 5.71
N THR A 824 -15.93 -18.65 6.21
CA THR A 824 -15.42 -19.83 5.51
C THR A 824 -15.75 -21.07 6.33
N ASN A 825 -16.49 -22.01 5.76
CA ASN A 825 -16.82 -23.30 6.36
C ASN A 825 -16.05 -24.41 5.65
N TYR A 826 -15.36 -25.24 6.42
CA TYR A 826 -14.66 -26.43 5.94
C TYR A 826 -15.55 -27.64 6.22
N LEU A 827 -16.17 -28.18 5.16
CA LEU A 827 -17.12 -29.28 5.25
C LEU A 827 -16.45 -30.64 4.94
N PRO A 828 -17.03 -31.75 5.36
CA PRO A 828 -16.61 -33.10 4.96
C PRO A 828 -16.46 -33.24 3.44
N LEU A 829 -15.78 -34.28 2.98
CA LEU A 829 -15.56 -34.58 1.56
C LEU A 829 -14.71 -33.54 0.81
N ASN A 830 -13.87 -32.76 1.51
CA ASN A 830 -13.03 -31.71 0.93
C ASN A 830 -13.85 -30.60 0.21
N ILE A 831 -14.93 -30.19 0.84
CA ILE A 831 -15.78 -29.09 0.39
C ILE A 831 -15.47 -27.86 1.23
N VAL A 832 -15.40 -26.68 0.59
CA VAL A 832 -15.24 -25.38 1.26
C VAL A 832 -16.34 -24.44 0.76
N LEU A 833 -17.07 -23.85 1.71
CA LEU A 833 -18.09 -22.84 1.44
C LEU A 833 -17.57 -21.48 1.96
N ASN A 834 -17.43 -20.51 1.05
CA ASN A 834 -17.09 -19.12 1.41
C ASN A 834 -18.29 -18.22 1.20
N GLN A 835 -18.53 -17.32 2.13
CA GLN A 835 -19.56 -16.29 2.06
C GLN A 835 -18.96 -14.95 2.50
N SER A 836 -19.30 -13.88 1.81
CA SER A 836 -18.92 -12.52 2.16
C SER A 836 -20.11 -11.59 1.99
N PHE A 837 -20.50 -10.94 3.06
CA PHE A 837 -21.59 -9.97 3.08
C PHE A 837 -21.03 -8.61 3.46
N ASN A 838 -21.35 -7.58 2.67
CA ASN A 838 -20.93 -6.19 2.93
C ASN A 838 -22.14 -5.28 2.80
N TYR A 839 -22.40 -4.45 3.81
CA TYR A 839 -23.51 -3.53 3.83
C TYR A 839 -23.01 -2.11 4.09
N ALA A 840 -23.04 -1.27 3.05
CA ALA A 840 -22.62 0.12 3.10
C ALA A 840 -23.85 1.05 3.10
N ILE A 841 -23.92 1.95 4.07
CA ILE A 841 -24.99 2.95 4.23
C ILE A 841 -24.35 4.34 4.15
N ASN A 842 -24.79 5.14 3.18
CA ASN A 842 -24.35 6.52 2.97
C ASN A 842 -25.50 7.47 3.27
N THR A 843 -25.22 8.50 4.11
CA THR A 843 -26.21 9.52 4.48
C THR A 843 -25.59 10.92 4.47
N GLY A 844 -26.40 11.98 4.28
CA GLY A 844 -25.94 13.36 4.21
C GLY A 844 -25.35 13.74 2.85
N ARG A 845 -25.68 12.98 1.79
CA ARG A 845 -25.31 13.28 0.39
C ARG A 845 -26.45 14.00 -0.33
N ALA A 846 -26.20 14.43 -1.55
CA ALA A 846 -27.24 14.97 -2.42
C ALA A 846 -28.39 13.95 -2.66
N GLU A 847 -29.53 14.44 -3.11
CA GLU A 847 -30.65 13.58 -3.47
C GLU A 847 -30.21 12.55 -4.55
N GLY A 848 -30.66 11.30 -4.40
CA GLY A 848 -30.22 10.19 -5.26
C GLY A 848 -28.89 9.52 -4.88
N PHE A 849 -28.08 10.13 -3.99
CA PHE A 849 -26.77 9.57 -3.57
C PHE A 849 -26.76 9.07 -2.11
N ASN A 850 -27.87 9.19 -1.38
CA ASN A 850 -28.06 8.54 -0.09
C ASN A 850 -28.50 7.09 -0.33
N THR A 851 -27.61 6.14 -0.02
CA THR A 851 -27.79 4.75 -0.45
C THR A 851 -27.52 3.76 0.67
N ALA A 852 -28.16 2.61 0.55
CA ALA A 852 -27.94 1.44 1.39
C ALA A 852 -27.65 0.26 0.46
N ILE A 853 -26.39 -0.20 0.40
CA ILE A 853 -25.89 -1.13 -0.60
C ILE A 853 -25.47 -2.43 0.10
N PRO A 854 -26.33 -3.48 0.11
CA PRO A 854 -25.97 -4.81 0.56
C PRO A 854 -25.36 -5.59 -0.60
N ILE A 855 -24.15 -6.11 -0.46
CA ILE A 855 -23.49 -7.00 -1.42
C ILE A 855 -23.26 -8.34 -0.74
N TRP A 856 -23.77 -9.41 -1.31
CA TRP A 856 -23.57 -10.77 -0.83
C TRP A 856 -22.91 -11.62 -1.90
N ASN A 857 -21.71 -12.14 -1.60
CA ASN A 857 -20.96 -13.04 -2.45
C ASN A 857 -20.89 -14.42 -1.79
N ALA A 858 -20.99 -15.48 -2.59
CA ALA A 858 -20.85 -16.85 -2.10
C ALA A 858 -20.06 -17.70 -3.08
N SER A 859 -19.34 -18.69 -2.56
CA SER A 859 -18.69 -19.69 -3.42
C SER A 859 -18.62 -21.04 -2.75
N PHE A 860 -18.78 -22.08 -3.56
CA PHE A 860 -18.71 -23.49 -3.21
C PHE A 860 -17.55 -24.12 -3.97
N SER A 861 -16.57 -24.69 -3.23
CA SER A 861 -15.39 -25.33 -3.81
C SER A 861 -15.35 -26.80 -3.44
N LYS A 862 -15.07 -27.65 -4.41
CA LYS A 862 -14.80 -29.08 -4.24
C LYS A 862 -13.39 -29.40 -4.67
N PHE A 863 -12.58 -29.95 -3.75
CA PHE A 863 -11.23 -30.38 -4.03
C PHE A 863 -11.20 -31.89 -4.31
N PHE A 864 -10.45 -32.28 -5.33
CA PHE A 864 -10.33 -33.67 -5.78
C PHE A 864 -8.92 -33.96 -6.33
N LEU A 865 -8.70 -35.15 -6.88
CA LEU A 865 -7.39 -35.72 -7.24
C LEU A 865 -6.46 -35.97 -6.03
N LYS A 866 -5.41 -36.74 -6.26
CA LYS A 866 -4.37 -37.04 -5.26
C LYS A 866 -3.74 -35.72 -4.76
N ASN A 867 -3.62 -35.58 -3.44
CA ASN A 867 -3.12 -34.35 -2.79
C ASN A 867 -4.00 -33.10 -3.04
N LYS A 868 -5.29 -33.27 -3.40
CA LYS A 868 -6.23 -32.16 -3.58
C LYS A 868 -5.76 -31.14 -4.62
N ARG A 869 -5.09 -31.60 -5.71
CA ARG A 869 -4.49 -30.73 -6.71
C ARG A 869 -5.49 -30.07 -7.66
N ALA A 870 -6.68 -30.60 -7.77
CA ALA A 870 -7.72 -30.00 -8.58
C ALA A 870 -8.85 -29.47 -7.72
N GLU A 871 -9.44 -28.35 -8.14
CA GLU A 871 -10.56 -27.68 -7.53
C GLU A 871 -11.56 -27.29 -8.61
N ILE A 872 -12.83 -27.59 -8.38
CA ILE A 872 -13.95 -26.99 -9.09
C ILE A 872 -14.63 -26.05 -8.10
N LYS A 873 -14.77 -24.78 -8.51
CA LYS A 873 -15.39 -23.73 -7.72
C LYS A 873 -16.53 -23.09 -8.49
N MET A 874 -17.71 -23.11 -7.90
CA MET A 874 -18.85 -22.32 -8.33
C MET A 874 -18.92 -21.08 -7.45
N SER A 875 -18.97 -19.91 -8.06
CA SER A 875 -19.04 -18.61 -7.35
C SER A 875 -20.19 -17.77 -7.87
N ALA A 876 -20.82 -17.06 -6.96
CA ALA A 876 -21.85 -16.07 -7.23
C ALA A 876 -21.39 -14.75 -6.63
N PHE A 877 -21.31 -13.72 -7.47
CA PHE A 877 -21.03 -12.36 -7.08
C PHE A 877 -22.32 -11.57 -7.03
N ASP A 878 -22.49 -10.74 -5.99
CA ASP A 878 -23.64 -9.88 -5.75
C ASP A 878 -24.99 -10.61 -5.91
N LEU A 879 -25.20 -11.65 -5.10
CA LEU A 879 -26.45 -12.45 -5.10
C LEU A 879 -27.73 -11.62 -5.00
N LEU A 880 -27.63 -10.42 -4.41
CA LEU A 880 -28.78 -9.52 -4.21
C LEU A 880 -28.97 -8.56 -5.39
N ASN A 881 -28.04 -8.51 -6.34
CA ASN A 881 -28.01 -7.59 -7.49
C ASN A 881 -28.22 -6.12 -7.07
N LYS A 882 -27.45 -5.69 -6.06
CA LYS A 882 -27.52 -4.34 -5.47
C LYS A 882 -26.23 -3.56 -5.57
N ASN A 883 -25.22 -4.09 -6.29
CA ASN A 883 -23.94 -3.39 -6.42
C ASN A 883 -24.10 -2.12 -7.27
N ILE A 884 -23.79 -0.97 -6.68
CA ILE A 884 -23.74 0.34 -7.36
C ILE A 884 -22.47 1.06 -6.93
N GLY A 885 -21.82 1.71 -7.89
CA GLY A 885 -20.63 2.55 -7.62
C GLY A 885 -21.05 3.95 -7.23
N ILE A 886 -20.74 4.39 -6.02
CA ILE A 886 -20.98 5.76 -5.55
C ILE A 886 -19.78 6.31 -4.84
N ASN A 887 -19.39 7.55 -5.18
CA ASN A 887 -18.31 8.27 -4.52
C ASN A 887 -18.71 9.72 -4.24
N ARG A 888 -18.17 10.31 -3.15
CA ARG A 888 -18.23 11.74 -2.88
C ARG A 888 -16.83 12.31 -2.77
N ASN A 889 -16.58 13.37 -3.51
CA ASN A 889 -15.37 14.17 -3.38
C ASN A 889 -15.74 15.59 -2.90
N VAL A 890 -15.04 16.09 -1.88
CA VAL A 890 -15.18 17.45 -1.38
C VAL A 890 -13.87 18.17 -1.66
N SER A 891 -13.90 19.14 -2.53
CA SER A 891 -12.77 20.02 -2.82
C SER A 891 -13.06 21.43 -2.30
N GLN A 892 -12.13 22.37 -2.50
CA GLN A 892 -12.14 23.70 -1.88
C GLN A 892 -13.50 24.43 -1.97
N ASN A 893 -14.13 24.46 -3.14
CA ASN A 893 -15.39 25.18 -3.37
C ASN A 893 -16.48 24.31 -4.00
N GLN A 894 -16.30 22.98 -4.00
CA GLN A 894 -17.19 22.05 -4.67
C GLN A 894 -17.42 20.78 -3.87
N ILE A 895 -18.65 20.29 -3.92
CA ILE A 895 -19.03 18.95 -3.52
C ILE A 895 -19.46 18.20 -4.79
N VAL A 896 -18.85 17.08 -5.05
CA VAL A 896 -19.18 16.25 -6.21
C VAL A 896 -19.63 14.87 -5.72
N ASP A 897 -20.89 14.56 -5.91
CA ASP A 897 -21.43 13.21 -5.79
C ASP A 897 -21.42 12.54 -7.17
N ARG A 898 -20.86 11.36 -7.27
CA ARG A 898 -20.75 10.62 -8.53
C ARG A 898 -21.27 9.20 -8.35
N SER A 899 -22.09 8.76 -9.30
CA SER A 899 -22.38 7.35 -9.52
C SER A 899 -21.68 6.84 -10.79
N TYR A 900 -21.34 5.56 -10.82
CA TYR A 900 -20.65 4.95 -11.95
C TYR A 900 -21.02 3.47 -12.08
N ASN A 901 -20.84 2.92 -13.28
CA ASN A 901 -21.05 1.50 -13.52
C ASN A 901 -20.01 0.66 -12.79
N VAL A 902 -20.45 -0.46 -12.26
CA VAL A 902 -19.64 -1.49 -11.59
C VAL A 902 -20.06 -2.86 -12.09
N ILE A 903 -19.28 -3.87 -11.79
CA ILE A 903 -19.66 -5.25 -12.12
C ILE A 903 -20.95 -5.60 -11.37
N SER A 904 -21.98 -5.98 -12.13
CA SER A 904 -23.25 -6.46 -11.61
C SER A 904 -23.18 -7.93 -11.20
N GLN A 905 -24.33 -8.50 -10.80
CA GLN A 905 -24.45 -9.92 -10.47
C GLN A 905 -23.91 -10.82 -11.57
N TYR A 906 -23.08 -11.80 -11.19
CA TYR A 906 -22.64 -12.88 -12.09
C TYR A 906 -22.44 -14.19 -11.35
N PHE A 907 -22.52 -15.29 -12.12
CA PHE A 907 -22.21 -16.64 -11.68
C PHE A 907 -21.06 -17.18 -12.51
N MET A 908 -20.08 -17.81 -11.87
CA MET A 908 -18.89 -18.31 -12.57
C MET A 908 -18.51 -19.70 -12.07
N LEU A 909 -18.21 -20.60 -12.99
CA LEU A 909 -17.60 -21.90 -12.73
C LEU A 909 -16.10 -21.80 -13.04
N THR A 910 -15.26 -22.13 -12.07
CA THR A 910 -13.80 -22.07 -12.21
C THR A 910 -13.21 -23.45 -11.95
N PHE A 911 -12.31 -23.88 -12.82
CA PHE A 911 -11.45 -25.03 -12.61
C PHE A 911 -10.04 -24.58 -12.29
N THR A 912 -9.46 -25.11 -11.22
CA THR A 912 -8.06 -24.80 -10.81
C THR A 912 -7.25 -26.08 -10.73
N TYR A 913 -6.06 -26.07 -11.31
CA TYR A 913 -5.09 -27.16 -11.20
C TYR A 913 -3.75 -26.67 -10.64
N SER A 914 -3.31 -27.32 -9.55
CA SER A 914 -2.02 -27.00 -8.90
C SER A 914 -0.92 -27.90 -9.41
N LEU A 915 0.07 -27.29 -10.06
CA LEU A 915 1.28 -27.94 -10.57
C LEU A 915 2.27 -28.16 -9.41
N GLN A 916 2.76 -29.36 -9.24
CA GLN A 916 3.79 -29.66 -8.24
C GLN A 916 4.70 -30.78 -8.74
N LYS A 917 5.98 -30.47 -9.01
CA LYS A 917 7.02 -31.45 -9.34
C LYS A 917 8.23 -31.20 -8.44
N SER A 918 8.54 -32.14 -7.57
CA SER A 918 9.79 -32.08 -6.79
C SER A 918 10.96 -32.48 -7.67
N GLY A 919 12.04 -31.71 -7.66
CA GLY A 919 13.27 -32.03 -8.40
C GLY A 919 14.17 -33.08 -7.73
N LEU A 920 13.90 -33.46 -6.49
CA LEU A 920 14.44 -34.63 -5.86
C LEU A 920 13.68 -35.83 -6.44
N GLY A 921 14.27 -36.52 -7.39
CA GLY A 921 13.73 -37.74 -7.99
C GLY A 921 13.11 -38.61 -6.90
N GLY A 922 11.97 -39.22 -7.19
CA GLY A 922 11.14 -39.97 -6.22
C GLY A 922 11.92 -41.04 -5.47
N GLY A 923 12.77 -40.59 -4.57
CA GLY A 923 13.37 -41.39 -3.53
C GLY A 923 12.28 -41.64 -2.50
N ALA A 924 11.95 -42.92 -2.31
CA ALA A 924 11.14 -43.43 -1.27
C ALA A 924 11.34 -42.62 0.02
N ARG A 925 10.24 -42.31 0.72
CA ARG A 925 10.33 -42.02 2.16
C ARG A 925 11.32 -43.00 2.76
N PRO A 926 12.30 -42.58 3.58
CA PRO A 926 13.05 -43.54 4.35
C PRO A 926 12.02 -44.29 5.20
N GLY A 927 11.66 -45.46 4.73
CA GLY A 927 10.95 -46.41 5.55
C GLY A 927 11.84 -46.66 6.79
N GLY A 928 11.28 -46.37 7.93
CA GLY A 928 11.95 -46.67 9.18
C GLY A 928 12.37 -48.13 9.13
N MET A 929 13.70 -48.39 9.16
CA MET A 929 14.26 -49.71 9.34
C MET A 929 13.94 -50.10 10.80
N ILE A 930 12.95 -50.97 10.96
CA ILE A 930 12.66 -51.61 12.23
C ILE A 930 13.79 -52.58 12.44
N ILE A 931 14.77 -52.24 13.24
CA ILE A 931 15.66 -53.18 13.86
C ILE A 931 14.98 -53.66 15.16
N ARG A 932 14.46 -54.89 15.12
CA ARG A 932 14.15 -55.64 16.31
C ARG A 932 15.47 -56.08 16.91
N MET A 933 15.77 -55.71 18.13
CA MET A 933 16.43 -56.48 19.16
C MET A 933 15.70 -56.21 20.48
#